data_3ad6383af9bcd5719f0404409190a0fa
#
_entry.id   3ad6383af9bcd5719f0404409190a0fa
#
_cell.length_a   1.000
_cell.length_b   1.000
_cell.length_c   1.000
_cell.angle_alpha   90.00
_cell.angle_beta   90.00
_cell.angle_gamma   90.00
#
_symmetry.space_group_name_H-M   'P 1'
#
loop_
_entity.id
_entity.type
_entity.pdbx_description
1 polymer ?
#
loop_
_entity_poly.entity_id
_entity_poly.type
_entity_poly.pdbx_seq_one_letter_code
_entity_poly.pdbx_strand_id
1 'polypeptide(L)'
;MAGEKSVFTVLLGALQGLTLEDFQEFKTKLSHVHVEGGWNIPKDALVKATCPSMLVRSMGENYGEDAATDVAIGLFEEMNQRDLAKKILDEKVKEYKRKYRQHVAREFLWHKEMNSCLRENVSVSSHYTDLTIARNIWSQRGGEPEAVDVSWGCADINTTVTAQTLFKPDKDGEVPQVVVLVGAPGMGKTMTVRKILVEWVEGTLYTQFDYIFCIDCKGLSFSKEVSVLDLASKCCPHQRTLAGSILDNQEKILFIFDGFEALGFTLAQPKGELSSDPWEVKPLETTLMSLFKRTVLPKSSLLITTRPMALQNLGQCLEGEYYAEILGFSAAERDEYFHRYFENDNKADMAFWFTRGNEILYSLCIIPVMSWTVCTILEQELYKKNNLLECSKATTWMSMFYISWLMKCRGSNAWQDLQQFLLKLCSLAADGIWKHKVLFEEKEIKDCGLDQPDLLSLFLNEKILKKGIDHGNVYSFTHLHLQEFFAAMFYVLEDKEETVHDPEALAKDINMLLESYSKSRKDLNLTVRFLFGLVNPKLIEYAGEGIGCRISPRAREDLLRWLQTRHRGLSHPSEAMTVKELDTFHFLFEMNEKSFVQSVLECFTGIDLHDVKLTPYDQMALCFCIKQWDGLDSVTLQSCSFHPQHHREEPATGLPWRCPWQEELCSPLHPLCQALGHAGSSLQSLRYGTC
;
A
#
# COMPACT_ATOMS: atom_id res chain seq x y z
N MET A 1 -18.96 -19.41 -28.82
CA MET A 1 -19.80 -18.86 -27.74
C MET A 1 -21.00 -19.76 -27.57
N ALA A 2 -20.89 -20.78 -26.71
CA ALA A 2 -22.02 -21.61 -26.31
C ALA A 2 -22.90 -20.75 -25.39
N GLY A 3 -24.18 -20.61 -25.70
CA GLY A 3 -25.14 -19.79 -24.94
C GLY A 3 -25.15 -20.18 -23.47
N GLU A 4 -24.74 -19.26 -22.59
CA GLU A 4 -24.79 -19.41 -21.14
C GLU A 4 -26.24 -19.62 -20.72
N LYS A 5 -26.52 -20.75 -20.09
CA LYS A 5 -27.83 -21.04 -19.55
C LYS A 5 -27.99 -20.23 -18.25
N SER A 6 -28.93 -19.29 -18.21
CA SER A 6 -29.34 -18.63 -16.97
C SER A 6 -29.78 -19.68 -15.94
N VAL A 7 -29.51 -19.45 -14.63
CA VAL A 7 -29.99 -20.29 -13.51
C VAL A 7 -31.48 -20.57 -13.64
N PHE A 8 -32.24 -19.58 -14.10
CA PHE A 8 -33.67 -19.73 -14.42
C PHE A 8 -33.96 -20.76 -15.52
N THR A 9 -33.07 -20.88 -16.51
CA THR A 9 -33.22 -21.95 -17.56
C THR A 9 -32.96 -23.33 -16.97
N VAL A 10 -32.04 -23.43 -16.02
CA VAL A 10 -31.73 -24.69 -15.30
C VAL A 10 -32.89 -25.06 -14.39
N LEU A 11 -33.44 -24.07 -13.65
CA LEU A 11 -34.66 -24.26 -12.84
C LEU A 11 -35.83 -24.72 -13.68
N LEU A 12 -36.07 -24.10 -14.84
CA LEU A 12 -37.10 -24.51 -15.77
C LEU A 12 -36.91 -25.97 -16.23
N GLY A 13 -35.69 -26.33 -16.61
CA GLY A 13 -35.33 -27.69 -17.00
C GLY A 13 -35.54 -28.72 -15.87
N ALA A 14 -35.22 -28.34 -14.63
CA ALA A 14 -35.44 -29.18 -13.45
C ALA A 14 -36.95 -29.44 -13.23
N LEU A 15 -37.76 -28.40 -13.29
CA LEU A 15 -39.23 -28.54 -13.16
C LEU A 15 -39.87 -29.28 -14.32
N GLN A 16 -39.35 -29.17 -15.55
CA GLN A 16 -39.80 -29.92 -16.71
C GLN A 16 -39.50 -31.42 -16.62
N GLY A 17 -38.45 -31.79 -15.86
CA GLY A 17 -38.07 -33.18 -15.61
C GLY A 17 -38.90 -33.89 -14.52
N LEU A 18 -39.73 -33.15 -13.77
CA LEU A 18 -40.57 -33.74 -12.71
C LEU A 18 -41.72 -34.54 -13.29
N THR A 19 -42.17 -35.57 -12.54
CA THR A 19 -43.46 -36.24 -12.80
C THR A 19 -44.62 -35.28 -12.53
N LEU A 20 -45.80 -35.61 -13.01
CA LEU A 20 -46.99 -34.79 -12.76
C LEU A 20 -47.32 -34.70 -11.27
N GLU A 21 -47.09 -35.77 -10.53
CA GLU A 21 -47.29 -35.84 -9.08
C GLU A 21 -46.29 -34.98 -8.33
N ASP A 22 -45.00 -35.08 -8.64
CA ASP A 22 -43.94 -34.28 -8.04
C ASP A 22 -44.14 -32.77 -8.35
N PHE A 23 -44.57 -32.44 -9.57
CA PHE A 23 -44.85 -31.04 -9.93
C PHE A 23 -46.02 -30.47 -9.12
N GLN A 24 -47.06 -31.26 -8.85
CA GLN A 24 -48.16 -30.84 -7.99
C GLN A 24 -47.74 -30.73 -6.52
N GLU A 25 -46.91 -31.65 -6.04
CA GLU A 25 -46.29 -31.55 -4.70
C GLU A 25 -45.49 -30.28 -4.56
N PHE A 26 -44.61 -29.98 -5.54
CA PHE A 26 -43.81 -28.74 -5.56
C PHE A 26 -44.70 -27.49 -5.45
N LYS A 27 -45.77 -27.41 -6.25
CA LYS A 27 -46.75 -26.30 -6.20
C LYS A 27 -47.43 -26.18 -4.85
N THR A 28 -47.78 -27.30 -4.25
CA THR A 28 -48.43 -27.34 -2.94
C THR A 28 -47.51 -26.82 -1.86
N LYS A 29 -46.26 -27.29 -1.82
CA LYS A 29 -45.24 -26.79 -0.89
C LYS A 29 -44.94 -25.30 -1.13
N LEU A 30 -44.81 -24.87 -2.37
CA LEU A 30 -44.59 -23.48 -2.75
C LEU A 30 -45.69 -22.54 -2.23
N SER A 31 -46.93 -23.02 -2.14
CA SER A 31 -48.05 -22.22 -1.60
C SER A 31 -47.92 -21.91 -0.12
N HIS A 32 -47.04 -22.58 0.62
CA HIS A 32 -46.82 -22.42 2.05
C HIS A 32 -45.51 -21.65 2.35
N VAL A 33 -44.71 -21.32 1.34
CA VAL A 33 -43.45 -20.58 1.50
C VAL A 33 -43.75 -19.11 1.74
N HIS A 34 -43.12 -18.57 2.81
CA HIS A 34 -43.11 -17.14 3.08
C HIS A 34 -41.67 -16.61 2.88
N VAL A 35 -41.50 -15.67 1.97
CA VAL A 35 -40.22 -15.00 1.71
C VAL A 35 -40.23 -13.65 2.43
N GLU A 36 -39.28 -13.42 3.29
CA GLU A 36 -39.10 -12.11 3.96
C GLU A 36 -38.91 -10.99 2.94
N GLY A 37 -39.80 -9.99 2.94
CA GLY A 37 -39.75 -8.86 2.01
C GLY A 37 -40.30 -9.11 0.62
N GLY A 38 -40.80 -10.32 0.33
CA GLY A 38 -41.45 -10.70 -0.92
C GLY A 38 -43.00 -10.80 -0.82
N TRP A 39 -43.67 -10.64 -1.96
CA TRP A 39 -45.09 -10.89 -2.04
C TRP A 39 -45.30 -12.39 -2.24
N ASN A 40 -46.09 -13.04 -1.37
CA ASN A 40 -46.44 -14.43 -1.57
C ASN A 40 -47.17 -14.61 -2.92
N ILE A 41 -46.82 -15.68 -3.64
CA ILE A 41 -47.49 -15.95 -4.91
C ILE A 41 -48.99 -16.18 -4.63
N PRO A 42 -49.88 -15.40 -5.27
CA PRO A 42 -51.31 -15.59 -5.07
C PRO A 42 -51.74 -17.02 -5.42
N LYS A 43 -52.60 -17.63 -4.59
CA LYS A 43 -53.07 -19.00 -4.83
C LYS A 43 -53.70 -19.18 -6.23
N ASP A 44 -54.35 -18.15 -6.73
CA ASP A 44 -54.93 -18.14 -8.06
C ASP A 44 -53.86 -18.19 -9.17
N ALA A 45 -52.70 -17.58 -8.94
CA ALA A 45 -51.57 -17.65 -9.89
C ALA A 45 -50.94 -19.06 -9.91
N LEU A 46 -50.83 -19.70 -8.74
CA LEU A 46 -50.37 -21.10 -8.63
C LEU A 46 -51.33 -22.08 -9.31
N VAL A 47 -52.62 -21.86 -9.18
CA VAL A 47 -53.66 -22.69 -9.88
C VAL A 47 -53.56 -22.50 -11.38
N LYS A 48 -53.39 -21.26 -11.86
CA LYS A 48 -53.28 -20.94 -13.30
C LYS A 48 -51.96 -21.42 -13.92
N ALA A 49 -50.90 -21.63 -13.12
CA ALA A 49 -49.63 -22.15 -13.61
C ALA A 49 -49.74 -23.65 -13.93
N THR A 50 -50.23 -23.97 -15.13
CA THR A 50 -50.47 -25.34 -15.61
C THR A 50 -49.19 -26.01 -16.13
N CYS A 51 -48.13 -25.27 -16.41
CA CYS A 51 -46.86 -25.79 -16.90
C CYS A 51 -45.67 -25.16 -16.16
N PRO A 52 -44.52 -25.84 -16.15
CA PRO A 52 -43.31 -25.34 -15.49
C PRO A 52 -42.88 -23.92 -15.88
N SER A 53 -43.00 -23.54 -17.15
CA SER A 53 -42.63 -22.20 -17.63
C SER A 53 -43.50 -21.09 -17.03
N MET A 54 -44.79 -21.33 -16.84
CA MET A 54 -45.68 -20.37 -16.16
C MET A 54 -45.34 -20.25 -14.67
N LEU A 55 -44.98 -21.35 -14.03
CA LEU A 55 -44.61 -21.37 -12.62
C LEU A 55 -43.30 -20.60 -12.38
N VAL A 56 -42.25 -20.89 -13.16
CA VAL A 56 -40.95 -20.19 -13.07
C VAL A 56 -41.13 -18.70 -13.30
N ARG A 57 -41.93 -18.30 -14.28
CA ARG A 57 -42.22 -16.89 -14.53
C ARG A 57 -42.93 -16.25 -13.34
N SER A 58 -43.94 -16.91 -12.78
CA SER A 58 -44.68 -16.42 -11.61
C SER A 58 -43.74 -16.30 -10.36
N MET A 59 -42.83 -17.26 -10.17
CA MET A 59 -41.85 -17.21 -9.11
C MET A 59 -40.91 -16.00 -9.31
N GLY A 60 -40.42 -15.77 -10.54
CA GLY A 60 -39.55 -14.63 -10.85
C GLY A 60 -40.23 -13.27 -10.67
N GLU A 61 -41.51 -13.15 -11.09
CA GLU A 61 -42.27 -11.91 -10.96
C GLU A 61 -42.62 -11.57 -9.49
N ASN A 62 -42.79 -12.55 -8.61
CA ASN A 62 -43.21 -12.33 -7.22
C ASN A 62 -42.03 -12.32 -6.24
N TYR A 63 -41.00 -13.13 -6.43
CA TYR A 63 -39.87 -13.27 -5.51
C TYR A 63 -38.58 -12.60 -6.04
N GLY A 64 -38.50 -12.32 -7.34
CA GLY A 64 -37.25 -12.05 -8.04
C GLY A 64 -36.45 -13.33 -8.33
N GLU A 65 -35.51 -13.24 -9.27
CA GLU A 65 -34.80 -14.44 -9.77
C GLU A 65 -33.99 -15.15 -8.68
N ASP A 66 -33.29 -14.40 -7.83
CA ASP A 66 -32.42 -14.96 -6.80
C ASP A 66 -33.21 -15.68 -5.70
N ALA A 67 -34.23 -15.03 -5.12
CA ALA A 67 -35.06 -15.63 -4.08
C ALA A 67 -35.91 -16.79 -4.61
N ALA A 68 -36.39 -16.71 -5.86
CA ALA A 68 -37.12 -17.80 -6.52
C ALA A 68 -36.27 -19.08 -6.65
N THR A 69 -34.98 -18.92 -6.95
CA THR A 69 -34.04 -20.06 -7.02
C THR A 69 -33.71 -20.62 -5.65
N ASP A 70 -33.59 -19.80 -4.61
CA ASP A 70 -33.34 -20.27 -3.23
C ASP A 70 -34.57 -21.07 -2.72
N VAL A 71 -35.75 -20.54 -2.94
CA VAL A 71 -37.02 -21.25 -2.62
C VAL A 71 -37.09 -22.59 -3.34
N ALA A 72 -36.74 -22.61 -4.64
CA ALA A 72 -36.77 -23.84 -5.41
C ALA A 72 -35.78 -24.89 -4.89
N ILE A 73 -34.56 -24.49 -4.54
CA ILE A 73 -33.55 -25.39 -3.96
C ILE A 73 -34.09 -26.00 -2.65
N GLY A 74 -34.59 -25.18 -1.73
CA GLY A 74 -35.17 -25.66 -0.48
C GLY A 74 -36.33 -26.64 -0.68
N LEU A 75 -37.24 -26.35 -1.63
CA LEU A 75 -38.36 -27.23 -1.94
C LEU A 75 -37.92 -28.57 -2.56
N PHE A 76 -36.88 -28.56 -3.41
CA PHE A 76 -36.32 -29.81 -3.95
C PHE A 76 -35.62 -30.63 -2.86
N GLU A 77 -34.97 -30.02 -1.89
CA GLU A 77 -34.41 -30.71 -0.73
C GLU A 77 -35.49 -31.34 0.14
N GLU A 78 -36.58 -30.60 0.43
CA GLU A 78 -37.73 -31.11 1.17
C GLU A 78 -38.48 -32.26 0.46
N MET A 79 -38.45 -32.26 -0.87
CA MET A 79 -38.99 -33.32 -1.71
C MET A 79 -38.03 -34.50 -1.92
N ASN A 80 -36.87 -34.47 -1.23
CA ASN A 80 -35.81 -35.46 -1.39
C ASN A 80 -35.22 -35.56 -2.82
N GLN A 81 -35.41 -34.53 -3.65
CA GLN A 81 -34.87 -34.38 -5.01
C GLN A 81 -33.50 -33.73 -5.00
N ARG A 82 -32.55 -34.30 -4.22
CA ARG A 82 -31.23 -33.70 -3.94
C ARG A 82 -30.42 -33.44 -5.18
N ASP A 83 -30.51 -34.26 -6.21
CA ASP A 83 -29.75 -34.09 -7.46
C ASP A 83 -30.19 -32.83 -8.22
N LEU A 84 -31.51 -32.54 -8.22
CA LEU A 84 -32.05 -31.33 -8.84
C LEU A 84 -31.67 -30.08 -8.03
N ALA A 85 -31.80 -30.13 -6.72
CA ALA A 85 -31.37 -29.06 -5.82
C ALA A 85 -29.89 -28.74 -6.04
N LYS A 86 -29.01 -29.74 -6.04
CA LYS A 86 -27.57 -29.60 -6.29
C LYS A 86 -27.27 -29.00 -7.66
N LYS A 87 -27.97 -29.46 -8.71
CA LYS A 87 -27.77 -28.94 -10.07
C LYS A 87 -28.10 -27.45 -10.19
N ILE A 88 -29.14 -26.98 -9.52
CA ILE A 88 -29.54 -25.57 -9.51
C ILE A 88 -28.54 -24.77 -8.67
N LEU A 89 -28.12 -25.29 -7.51
CA LEU A 89 -27.15 -24.68 -6.63
C LEU A 89 -25.80 -24.53 -7.35
N ASP A 90 -25.31 -25.56 -8.02
CA ASP A 90 -24.03 -25.53 -8.77
C ASP A 90 -24.05 -24.44 -9.86
N GLU A 91 -25.19 -24.29 -10.56
CA GLU A 91 -25.30 -23.23 -11.57
C GLU A 91 -25.41 -21.83 -10.94
N LYS A 92 -26.13 -21.72 -9.82
CA LYS A 92 -26.21 -20.47 -9.06
C LYS A 92 -24.83 -20.04 -8.56
N VAL A 93 -24.03 -20.98 -8.05
CA VAL A 93 -22.64 -20.72 -7.63
C VAL A 93 -21.79 -20.27 -8.81
N LYS A 94 -21.91 -20.87 -9.99
CA LYS A 94 -21.18 -20.45 -11.20
C LYS A 94 -21.58 -19.05 -11.64
N GLU A 95 -22.88 -18.76 -11.67
CA GLU A 95 -23.37 -17.42 -12.03
C GLU A 95 -22.89 -16.37 -11.03
N TYR A 96 -22.94 -16.68 -9.73
CA TYR A 96 -22.43 -15.81 -8.69
C TYR A 96 -20.93 -15.55 -8.83
N LYS A 97 -20.14 -16.60 -9.07
CA LYS A 97 -18.70 -16.47 -9.33
C LYS A 97 -18.39 -15.54 -10.51
N ARG A 98 -19.20 -15.63 -11.58
CA ARG A 98 -19.09 -14.74 -12.73
C ARG A 98 -19.44 -13.28 -12.37
N LYS A 99 -20.57 -13.07 -11.67
CA LYS A 99 -21.00 -11.74 -11.20
C LYS A 99 -19.95 -11.13 -10.25
N TYR A 100 -19.38 -11.94 -9.38
CA TYR A 100 -18.33 -11.53 -8.46
C TYR A 100 -17.08 -11.09 -9.21
N ARG A 101 -16.58 -11.87 -10.17
CA ARG A 101 -15.44 -11.48 -11.01
C ARG A 101 -15.72 -10.19 -11.77
N GLN A 102 -16.92 -10.01 -12.31
CA GLN A 102 -17.30 -8.75 -12.96
C GLN A 102 -17.31 -7.55 -12.00
N HIS A 103 -17.74 -7.78 -10.76
CA HIS A 103 -17.69 -6.75 -9.74
C HIS A 103 -16.25 -6.34 -9.43
N VAL A 104 -15.38 -7.30 -9.16
CA VAL A 104 -13.95 -7.07 -8.93
C VAL A 104 -13.32 -6.36 -10.14
N ALA A 105 -13.66 -6.77 -11.36
CA ALA A 105 -13.20 -6.08 -12.57
C ALA A 105 -13.56 -4.59 -12.57
N ARG A 106 -14.81 -4.26 -12.28
CA ARG A 106 -15.28 -2.86 -12.27
C ARG A 106 -14.57 -2.01 -11.20
N GLU A 107 -14.25 -2.63 -10.07
CA GLU A 107 -13.63 -1.91 -8.95
C GLU A 107 -12.13 -1.72 -9.13
N PHE A 108 -11.43 -2.70 -9.71
CA PHE A 108 -9.96 -2.72 -9.72
C PHE A 108 -9.33 -2.54 -11.11
N LEU A 109 -10.06 -2.77 -12.21
CA LEU A 109 -9.50 -2.67 -13.57
C LEU A 109 -9.04 -1.26 -13.92
N TRP A 110 -9.76 -0.25 -13.41
CA TRP A 110 -9.47 1.16 -13.70
C TRP A 110 -8.87 1.84 -12.48
N HIS A 111 -7.74 2.46 -12.68
CA HIS A 111 -7.12 3.33 -11.70
C HIS A 111 -7.23 4.77 -12.14
N LYS A 112 -7.72 5.63 -11.24
CA LYS A 112 -7.69 7.08 -11.47
C LYS A 112 -6.25 7.53 -11.21
N GLU A 113 -5.50 7.79 -12.27
CA GLU A 113 -4.19 8.42 -12.10
C GLU A 113 -4.33 9.79 -11.47
N MET A 114 -3.39 10.11 -10.59
CA MET A 114 -3.31 11.42 -9.93
C MET A 114 -3.17 12.59 -10.94
N ASN A 115 -2.75 12.28 -12.16
CA ASN A 115 -2.60 13.24 -13.26
C ASN A 115 -3.86 13.61 -14.00
N SER A 116 -5.00 13.02 -13.68
CA SER A 116 -6.21 13.32 -14.44
C SER A 116 -6.79 14.71 -14.15
N CYS A 117 -5.97 15.77 -14.28
CA CYS A 117 -6.47 17.03 -14.81
C CYS A 117 -7.22 16.81 -16.15
N LEU A 118 -7.02 15.67 -16.82
CA LEU A 118 -7.61 15.24 -18.08
C LEU A 118 -8.55 14.03 -17.97
N ARG A 119 -8.97 13.61 -16.76
CA ARG A 119 -10.09 12.67 -16.52
C ARG A 119 -9.99 11.28 -17.15
N GLU A 120 -8.86 10.78 -17.57
CA GLU A 120 -8.79 9.46 -18.15
C GLU A 120 -8.49 8.39 -17.07
N ASN A 121 -9.43 7.44 -16.92
CA ASN A 121 -9.19 6.23 -16.15
C ASN A 121 -8.22 5.37 -16.96
N VAL A 122 -7.08 5.07 -16.37
CA VAL A 122 -6.04 4.25 -17.00
C VAL A 122 -6.20 2.81 -16.58
N SER A 123 -6.09 1.89 -17.53
CA SER A 123 -6.10 0.46 -17.23
C SER A 123 -4.86 0.07 -16.43
N VAL A 124 -5.06 -0.66 -15.32
CA VAL A 124 -3.96 -1.19 -14.51
C VAL A 124 -3.04 -2.08 -15.38
N SER A 125 -3.61 -2.89 -16.27
CA SER A 125 -2.83 -3.81 -17.11
C SER A 125 -1.89 -3.10 -18.10
N SER A 126 -2.23 -1.91 -18.59
CA SER A 126 -1.40 -1.18 -19.56
C SER A 126 -0.26 -0.39 -18.92
N HIS A 127 -0.42 0.08 -17.67
CA HIS A 127 0.54 0.97 -17.01
C HIS A 127 1.32 0.32 -15.87
N TYR A 128 0.97 -0.92 -15.49
CA TYR A 128 1.70 -1.63 -14.45
C TYR A 128 3.01 -2.18 -15.00
N THR A 129 4.10 -1.80 -14.39
CA THR A 129 5.41 -2.43 -14.58
C THR A 129 5.67 -3.37 -13.42
N ASP A 130 6.17 -4.56 -13.70
CA ASP A 130 6.48 -5.56 -12.69
C ASP A 130 7.51 -4.99 -11.69
N LEU A 131 7.39 -5.45 -10.45
CA LEU A 131 8.26 -5.03 -9.35
C LEU A 131 9.22 -6.16 -9.01
N THR A 132 10.45 -5.79 -8.71
CA THR A 132 11.41 -6.72 -8.14
C THR A 132 10.98 -7.06 -6.70
N ILE A 133 10.69 -8.34 -6.46
CA ILE A 133 10.31 -8.88 -5.16
C ILE A 133 11.35 -9.91 -4.74
N ALA A 134 11.89 -9.80 -3.55
CA ALA A 134 12.81 -10.78 -2.98
C ALA A 134 12.11 -11.70 -1.99
N ARG A 135 12.46 -12.98 -2.05
CA ARG A 135 12.05 -13.97 -1.06
C ARG A 135 12.97 -13.87 0.16
N ASN A 136 12.43 -13.59 1.33
CA ASN A 136 13.17 -13.64 2.59
C ASN A 136 12.76 -14.89 3.37
N ILE A 137 13.70 -15.82 3.58
CA ILE A 137 13.50 -16.97 4.45
C ILE A 137 13.86 -16.53 5.88
N TRP A 138 12.84 -16.31 6.72
CA TRP A 138 13.04 -16.21 8.15
C TRP A 138 13.28 -17.61 8.69
N SER A 139 14.53 -17.96 8.99
CA SER A 139 14.77 -19.16 9.76
C SER A 139 14.36 -18.90 11.20
N GLN A 140 13.32 -19.56 11.67
CA GLN A 140 13.06 -19.75 13.09
C GLN A 140 14.23 -20.51 13.70
N ARG A 141 15.20 -19.81 14.26
CA ARG A 141 16.07 -20.39 15.29
C ARG A 141 15.41 -20.12 16.64
N GLY A 142 14.94 -21.22 17.27
CA GLY A 142 14.39 -21.19 18.63
C GLY A 142 15.41 -20.60 19.60
N GLY A 143 15.03 -19.51 20.23
CA GLY A 143 15.69 -18.85 21.32
C GLY A 143 14.72 -17.82 21.89
N GLU A 144 14.67 -17.69 23.21
CA GLU A 144 13.78 -16.84 23.99
C GLU A 144 13.62 -15.42 23.44
N PRO A 145 12.50 -14.70 23.75
CA PRO A 145 12.19 -13.39 23.20
C PRO A 145 13.04 -12.30 23.86
N GLU A 146 14.28 -12.21 23.49
CA GLU A 146 15.01 -10.95 23.61
C GLU A 146 14.54 -10.01 22.49
N ALA A 147 14.43 -8.73 22.83
CA ALA A 147 13.93 -7.65 21.99
C ALA A 147 14.25 -7.88 20.51
N VAL A 148 13.19 -8.00 19.68
CA VAL A 148 13.32 -8.26 18.24
C VAL A 148 14.09 -7.08 17.62
N ASP A 149 15.39 -7.19 17.63
CA ASP A 149 16.26 -6.41 16.79
C ASP A 149 15.93 -6.84 15.35
N VAL A 150 15.35 -5.93 14.56
CA VAL A 150 14.98 -6.17 13.17
C VAL A 150 16.26 -6.17 12.32
N SER A 151 17.20 -7.04 12.69
CA SER A 151 18.33 -7.37 11.84
C SER A 151 17.86 -8.39 10.82
N TRP A 152 17.65 -7.94 9.61
CA TRP A 152 17.33 -8.78 8.46
C TRP A 152 18.52 -9.73 8.22
N GLY A 153 18.40 -10.95 8.70
CA GLY A 153 19.45 -11.96 8.54
C GLY A 153 19.79 -12.17 7.06
N CYS A 154 21.08 -12.29 6.78
CA CYS A 154 21.65 -12.70 5.50
C CYS A 154 21.09 -14.07 5.08
N ALA A 155 19.97 -14.10 4.37
CA ALA A 155 19.49 -15.25 3.64
C ALA A 155 19.67 -14.97 2.15
N ASP A 156 20.20 -15.95 1.44
CA ASP A 156 20.50 -15.95 0.01
C ASP A 156 19.59 -15.04 -0.82
N ILE A 157 20.14 -13.92 -1.26
CA ILE A 157 19.51 -12.89 -2.10
C ILE A 157 19.14 -13.44 -3.50
N ASN A 158 19.39 -14.72 -3.76
CA ASN A 158 19.34 -15.34 -5.09
C ASN A 158 17.96 -15.84 -5.55
N THR A 159 16.85 -15.49 -4.88
CA THR A 159 15.51 -15.83 -5.39
C THR A 159 14.65 -14.60 -5.52
N THR A 160 14.78 -13.88 -6.64
CA THR A 160 13.76 -12.94 -7.08
C THR A 160 12.48 -13.72 -7.38
N VAL A 161 11.39 -13.27 -6.82
CA VAL A 161 10.04 -13.78 -7.08
C VAL A 161 9.23 -12.67 -7.75
N THR A 162 8.19 -13.05 -8.46
CA THR A 162 7.22 -12.12 -9.04
C THR A 162 5.89 -12.30 -8.32
N ALA A 163 4.98 -11.35 -8.47
CA ALA A 163 3.61 -11.49 -7.98
C ALA A 163 2.96 -12.82 -8.42
N GLN A 164 3.37 -13.33 -9.60
CA GLN A 164 2.87 -14.58 -10.18
C GLN A 164 3.38 -15.84 -9.47
N THR A 165 4.44 -15.74 -8.68
CA THR A 165 5.11 -16.89 -8.06
C THR A 165 4.94 -16.96 -6.54
N LEU A 166 4.25 -15.97 -5.91
CA LEU A 166 4.10 -15.91 -4.45
C LEU A 166 3.44 -17.14 -3.83
N PHE A 167 2.47 -17.76 -4.52
CA PHE A 167 1.77 -18.97 -4.09
C PHE A 167 2.16 -20.20 -4.90
N LYS A 168 3.35 -20.21 -5.53
CA LYS A 168 3.90 -21.42 -6.14
C LYS A 168 4.70 -22.23 -5.14
N PRO A 169 4.78 -23.56 -5.34
CA PRO A 169 5.62 -24.41 -4.51
C PRO A 169 7.05 -23.89 -4.43
N ASP A 170 7.64 -23.99 -3.26
CA ASP A 170 9.04 -23.68 -3.06
C ASP A 170 9.97 -24.82 -3.55
N LYS A 171 11.27 -24.72 -3.22
CA LYS A 171 12.25 -25.75 -3.59
C LYS A 171 11.99 -27.11 -2.94
N ASP A 172 11.29 -27.10 -1.80
CA ASP A 172 10.93 -28.29 -1.03
C ASP A 172 9.54 -28.83 -1.42
N GLY A 173 8.84 -28.16 -2.34
CA GLY A 173 7.52 -28.53 -2.84
C GLY A 173 6.37 -27.99 -1.97
N GLU A 174 6.66 -27.21 -0.93
CA GLU A 174 5.67 -26.64 -0.02
C GLU A 174 5.03 -25.38 -0.67
N VAL A 175 3.70 -25.33 -0.66
CA VAL A 175 2.93 -24.17 -1.16
C VAL A 175 2.65 -23.20 0.00
N PRO A 176 3.13 -21.97 -0.06
CA PRO A 176 2.83 -21.00 0.98
C PRO A 176 1.31 -20.77 1.10
N GLN A 177 0.79 -20.87 2.31
CA GLN A 177 -0.63 -20.54 2.59
C GLN A 177 -0.78 -19.12 3.12
N VAL A 178 0.25 -18.59 3.76
CA VAL A 178 0.29 -17.22 4.28
C VAL A 178 1.48 -16.50 3.66
N VAL A 179 1.22 -15.43 2.92
CA VAL A 179 2.24 -14.59 2.32
C VAL A 179 2.15 -13.19 2.91
N VAL A 180 3.26 -12.69 3.42
CA VAL A 180 3.38 -11.30 3.90
C VAL A 180 4.23 -10.52 2.91
N LEU A 181 3.58 -9.62 2.19
CA LEU A 181 4.23 -8.74 1.22
C LEU A 181 4.65 -7.44 1.89
N VAL A 182 5.94 -7.31 2.12
CA VAL A 182 6.55 -6.20 2.85
C VAL A 182 7.11 -5.17 1.89
N GLY A 183 6.98 -3.89 2.21
CA GLY A 183 7.62 -2.85 1.43
C GLY A 183 7.42 -1.48 2.04
N ALA A 184 8.42 -0.61 1.83
CA ALA A 184 8.34 0.78 2.25
C ALA A 184 7.13 1.50 1.60
N PRO A 185 6.72 2.66 2.13
CA PRO A 185 5.70 3.47 1.49
C PRO A 185 6.08 3.80 0.03
N GLY A 186 5.09 3.80 -0.87
CA GLY A 186 5.30 4.11 -2.30
C GLY A 186 5.94 3.02 -3.15
N MET A 187 6.28 1.87 -2.56
CA MET A 187 6.89 0.74 -3.26
C MET A 187 5.91 -0.08 -4.12
N GLY A 188 4.66 0.30 -4.18
CA GLY A 188 3.69 -0.32 -5.08
C GLY A 188 2.91 -1.49 -4.51
N LYS A 189 2.90 -1.76 -3.19
CA LYS A 189 2.13 -2.86 -2.55
C LYS A 189 0.68 -2.94 -3.04
N THR A 190 -0.05 -1.85 -2.89
CA THR A 190 -1.46 -1.75 -3.33
C THR A 190 -1.61 -1.93 -4.85
N MET A 191 -0.65 -1.45 -5.65
CA MET A 191 -0.68 -1.64 -7.10
C MET A 191 -0.42 -3.10 -7.48
N THR A 192 0.46 -3.80 -6.75
CA THR A 192 0.67 -5.25 -6.90
C THR A 192 -0.61 -6.03 -6.58
N VAL A 193 -1.30 -5.67 -5.49
CA VAL A 193 -2.61 -6.27 -5.15
C VAL A 193 -3.63 -6.04 -6.28
N ARG A 194 -3.72 -4.82 -6.80
CA ARG A 194 -4.62 -4.51 -7.93
C ARG A 194 -4.28 -5.33 -9.17
N LYS A 195 -3.00 -5.46 -9.51
CA LYS A 195 -2.53 -6.29 -10.61
C LYS A 195 -2.93 -7.75 -10.44
N ILE A 196 -2.72 -8.30 -9.24
CA ILE A 196 -3.14 -9.67 -8.90
C ILE A 196 -4.65 -9.84 -9.13
N LEU A 197 -5.48 -8.89 -8.68
CA LEU A 197 -6.93 -8.96 -8.83
C LEU A 197 -7.36 -8.87 -10.29
N VAL A 198 -6.74 -8.00 -11.07
CA VAL A 198 -7.06 -7.86 -12.51
C VAL A 198 -6.68 -9.13 -13.27
N GLU A 199 -5.47 -9.65 -13.09
CA GLU A 199 -5.03 -10.89 -13.74
C GLU A 199 -5.82 -12.12 -13.29
N TRP A 200 -6.28 -12.16 -12.03
CA TRP A 200 -7.20 -13.19 -11.56
C TRP A 200 -8.56 -13.12 -12.27
N VAL A 201 -9.11 -11.91 -12.46
CA VAL A 201 -10.35 -11.71 -13.22
C VAL A 201 -10.19 -12.15 -14.67
N GLU A 202 -9.06 -11.82 -15.30
CA GLU A 202 -8.70 -12.22 -16.67
C GLU A 202 -8.43 -13.74 -16.78
N GLY A 203 -8.26 -14.43 -15.65
CA GLY A 203 -7.99 -15.87 -15.60
C GLY A 203 -6.55 -16.26 -15.94
N THR A 204 -5.61 -15.32 -15.89
CA THR A 204 -4.18 -15.51 -16.17
C THR A 204 -3.37 -15.82 -14.93
N LEU A 205 -3.83 -15.35 -13.74
CA LEU A 205 -3.14 -15.54 -12.47
C LEU A 205 -4.06 -16.15 -11.42
N TYR A 206 -3.50 -16.96 -10.52
CA TYR A 206 -4.16 -17.53 -9.33
C TYR A 206 -5.49 -18.24 -9.64
N THR A 207 -5.53 -18.99 -10.75
CA THR A 207 -6.69 -19.73 -11.20
C THR A 207 -7.14 -20.83 -10.24
N GLN A 208 -6.26 -21.23 -9.29
CA GLN A 208 -6.57 -22.15 -8.21
C GLN A 208 -7.60 -21.58 -7.21
N PHE A 209 -7.71 -20.24 -7.10
CA PHE A 209 -8.70 -19.61 -6.23
C PHE A 209 -9.97 -19.27 -6.98
N ASP A 210 -11.08 -19.69 -6.42
CA ASP A 210 -12.40 -19.37 -6.93
C ASP A 210 -12.86 -17.98 -6.50
N TYR A 211 -12.42 -17.55 -5.31
CA TYR A 211 -12.73 -16.25 -4.72
C TYR A 211 -11.48 -15.62 -4.13
N ILE A 212 -11.28 -14.33 -4.41
CA ILE A 212 -10.26 -13.50 -3.80
C ILE A 212 -10.94 -12.31 -3.12
N PHE A 213 -10.99 -12.32 -1.79
CA PHE A 213 -11.56 -11.23 -1.00
C PHE A 213 -10.49 -10.22 -0.66
N CYS A 214 -10.57 -9.03 -1.25
CA CYS A 214 -9.63 -7.95 -0.99
C CYS A 214 -10.20 -6.98 0.05
N ILE A 215 -9.56 -6.93 1.20
CA ILE A 215 -9.96 -6.13 2.35
C ILE A 215 -8.97 -4.98 2.48
N ASP A 216 -9.43 -3.74 2.20
CA ASP A 216 -8.66 -2.53 2.48
C ASP A 216 -8.66 -2.28 4.00
N CYS A 217 -7.51 -2.48 4.64
CA CYS A 217 -7.38 -2.30 6.09
C CYS A 217 -7.64 -0.87 6.56
N LYS A 218 -7.50 0.13 5.68
CA LYS A 218 -7.84 1.53 5.98
C LYS A 218 -9.33 1.73 6.26
N GLY A 219 -10.18 0.88 5.65
CA GLY A 219 -11.64 0.92 5.81
C GLY A 219 -12.17 0.17 7.03
N LEU A 220 -11.30 -0.46 7.82
CA LEU A 220 -11.71 -1.21 9.01
C LEU A 220 -11.72 -0.31 10.24
N SER A 221 -12.83 -0.34 10.98
CA SER A 221 -13.00 0.43 12.23
C SER A 221 -12.94 -0.48 13.45
N PHE A 222 -12.13 -0.11 14.43
CA PHE A 222 -11.90 -0.90 15.67
C PHE A 222 -13.11 -1.02 16.57
N SER A 223 -14.02 -0.07 16.52
CA SER A 223 -15.20 -0.04 17.39
C SER A 223 -16.29 -1.03 16.98
N LYS A 224 -16.05 -1.85 15.93
CA LYS A 224 -17.06 -2.77 15.41
C LYS A 224 -16.71 -4.20 15.71
N GLU A 225 -17.73 -4.92 16.18
CA GLU A 225 -17.76 -6.36 16.16
C GLU A 225 -18.10 -6.84 14.76
N VAL A 226 -17.37 -7.81 14.24
CA VAL A 226 -17.53 -8.34 12.89
C VAL A 226 -17.23 -9.85 12.85
N SER A 227 -17.92 -10.56 12.01
CA SER A 227 -17.58 -11.96 11.67
C SER A 227 -16.64 -12.02 10.46
N VAL A 228 -16.01 -13.17 10.21
CA VAL A 228 -15.23 -13.39 8.98
C VAL A 228 -16.13 -13.25 7.76
N LEU A 229 -17.38 -13.71 7.87
CA LEU A 229 -18.37 -13.53 6.82
C LEU A 229 -18.67 -12.07 6.53
N ASP A 230 -18.76 -11.21 7.56
CA ASP A 230 -18.99 -9.78 7.35
C ASP A 230 -17.82 -9.12 6.62
N LEU A 231 -16.58 -9.57 6.90
CA LEU A 231 -15.39 -9.12 6.16
C LEU A 231 -15.46 -9.54 4.68
N ALA A 232 -15.80 -10.79 4.39
CA ALA A 232 -15.96 -11.28 3.03
C ALA A 232 -17.15 -10.60 2.31
N SER A 233 -18.26 -10.37 3.01
CA SER A 233 -19.46 -9.73 2.46
C SER A 233 -19.26 -8.28 2.06
N LYS A 234 -18.31 -7.57 2.69
CA LYS A 234 -17.93 -6.20 2.26
C LYS A 234 -17.33 -6.18 0.86
N CYS A 235 -16.68 -7.26 0.45
CA CYS A 235 -16.11 -7.41 -0.89
C CYS A 235 -17.12 -7.91 -1.92
N CYS A 236 -18.31 -8.34 -1.48
CA CYS A 236 -19.32 -8.97 -2.35
C CYS A 236 -20.59 -8.13 -2.40
N PRO A 237 -21.02 -7.65 -3.57
CA PRO A 237 -22.37 -7.12 -3.71
C PRO A 237 -23.39 -8.28 -3.68
N HIS A 238 -24.29 -8.24 -2.71
CA HIS A 238 -25.51 -9.06 -2.65
C HIS A 238 -25.34 -10.59 -2.54
N GLN A 239 -25.51 -11.15 -1.39
CA GLN A 239 -26.13 -12.45 -1.03
C GLN A 239 -25.43 -13.16 0.13
N ARG A 240 -26.04 -13.07 1.31
CA ARG A 240 -25.66 -13.86 2.50
C ARG A 240 -25.96 -15.37 2.31
N THR A 241 -26.90 -15.72 1.44
CA THR A 241 -27.39 -17.11 1.26
C THR A 241 -26.35 -18.06 0.65
N LEU A 242 -25.43 -17.57 -0.20
CA LEU A 242 -24.38 -18.40 -0.81
C LEU A 242 -23.08 -18.44 -0.02
N ALA A 243 -22.96 -17.61 1.00
CA ALA A 243 -21.71 -17.46 1.74
C ALA A 243 -21.27 -18.75 2.43
N GLY A 244 -22.19 -19.56 2.93
CA GLY A 244 -21.91 -20.89 3.48
C GLY A 244 -21.23 -21.80 2.46
N SER A 245 -21.85 -21.98 1.29
CA SER A 245 -21.30 -22.83 0.22
C SER A 245 -19.94 -22.34 -0.32
N ILE A 246 -19.68 -21.02 -0.25
CA ILE A 246 -18.40 -20.44 -0.61
C ILE A 246 -17.35 -20.80 0.44
N LEU A 247 -17.68 -20.62 1.72
CA LEU A 247 -16.75 -20.86 2.84
C LEU A 247 -16.48 -22.36 3.07
N ASP A 248 -17.33 -23.26 2.60
CA ASP A 248 -17.09 -24.71 2.65
C ASP A 248 -15.89 -25.14 1.81
N ASN A 249 -15.57 -24.40 0.75
CA ASN A 249 -14.42 -24.67 -0.13
C ASN A 249 -13.21 -23.78 0.22
N GLN A 250 -12.74 -23.83 1.46
CA GLN A 250 -11.70 -22.97 2.00
C GLN A 250 -10.42 -22.92 1.15
N GLU A 251 -10.01 -24.06 0.57
CA GLU A 251 -8.80 -24.17 -0.28
C GLU A 251 -8.88 -23.33 -1.56
N LYS A 252 -10.11 -22.91 -1.95
CA LYS A 252 -10.38 -22.07 -3.12
C LYS A 252 -10.52 -20.59 -2.79
N ILE A 253 -10.18 -20.20 -1.56
CA ILE A 253 -10.33 -18.82 -1.07
C ILE A 253 -8.97 -18.23 -0.76
N LEU A 254 -8.75 -17.01 -1.28
CA LEU A 254 -7.65 -16.15 -0.90
C LEU A 254 -8.21 -14.88 -0.24
N PHE A 255 -7.78 -14.57 0.98
CA PHE A 255 -7.99 -13.28 1.60
C PHE A 255 -6.78 -12.39 1.39
N ILE A 256 -6.99 -11.18 0.89
CA ILE A 256 -5.96 -10.15 0.76
C ILE A 256 -6.27 -9.04 1.74
N PHE A 257 -5.33 -8.77 2.66
CA PHE A 257 -5.39 -7.64 3.58
C PHE A 257 -4.41 -6.58 3.11
N ASP A 258 -4.92 -5.54 2.44
CA ASP A 258 -4.05 -4.48 1.90
C ASP A 258 -3.88 -3.33 2.90
N GLY A 259 -2.62 -3.04 3.23
CA GLY A 259 -2.24 -1.95 4.12
C GLY A 259 -2.47 -2.24 5.59
N PHE A 260 -2.00 -3.38 6.10
CA PHE A 260 -2.16 -3.82 7.49
C PHE A 260 -1.67 -2.77 8.51
N GLU A 261 -0.66 -1.98 8.15
CA GLU A 261 -0.16 -0.87 8.98
C GLU A 261 -1.23 0.16 9.37
N ALA A 262 -2.32 0.25 8.62
CA ALA A 262 -3.42 1.18 8.91
C ALA A 262 -4.23 0.78 10.14
N LEU A 263 -4.09 -0.46 10.61
CA LEU A 263 -4.84 -0.95 11.77
C LEU A 263 -4.30 -0.42 13.11
N GLY A 264 -3.03 0.02 13.19
CA GLY A 264 -2.47 0.73 14.35
C GLY A 264 -2.41 -0.03 15.67
N PHE A 265 -2.69 -1.33 15.68
CA PHE A 265 -2.67 -2.16 16.89
C PHE A 265 -1.68 -3.33 16.79
N THR A 266 -1.30 -3.86 17.95
CA THR A 266 -0.47 -5.04 18.05
C THR A 266 -1.35 -6.24 18.33
N LEU A 267 -1.31 -7.24 17.46
CA LEU A 267 -2.04 -8.50 17.63
C LEU A 267 -1.39 -9.43 18.68
N ALA A 268 -0.64 -8.90 19.65
CA ALA A 268 0.20 -9.71 20.54
C ALA A 268 -0.58 -10.60 21.52
N GLN A 269 -1.78 -10.21 21.93
CA GLN A 269 -2.62 -11.03 22.82
C GLN A 269 -4.12 -10.81 22.49
N PRO A 270 -4.86 -11.87 22.16
CA PRO A 270 -6.29 -11.76 21.94
C PRO A 270 -7.02 -11.41 23.25
N LYS A 271 -7.91 -10.43 23.19
CA LYS A 271 -8.82 -10.09 24.30
C LYS A 271 -10.01 -11.05 24.34
N GLY A 272 -9.78 -12.36 24.42
CA GLY A 272 -10.83 -13.36 24.46
C GLY A 272 -10.46 -14.66 23.73
N GLU A 273 -11.37 -15.63 23.77
CA GLU A 273 -11.22 -16.88 23.02
C GLU A 273 -11.31 -16.65 21.51
N LEU A 274 -10.40 -17.28 20.76
CA LEU A 274 -10.41 -17.28 19.31
C LEU A 274 -11.66 -18.02 18.79
N SER A 275 -12.19 -17.55 17.67
CA SER A 275 -13.31 -18.20 17.01
C SER A 275 -12.85 -19.33 16.08
N SER A 276 -13.65 -20.39 16.00
CA SER A 276 -13.55 -21.42 14.96
C SER A 276 -14.72 -21.35 13.97
N ASP A 277 -15.75 -20.52 14.26
CA ASP A 277 -16.92 -20.34 13.43
C ASP A 277 -16.82 -19.04 12.63
N PRO A 278 -16.87 -19.10 11.28
CA PRO A 278 -16.79 -17.90 10.43
C PRO A 278 -18.00 -16.96 10.57
N TRP A 279 -19.08 -17.41 11.18
CA TRP A 279 -20.31 -16.64 11.41
C TRP A 279 -20.31 -15.91 12.75
N GLU A 280 -19.44 -16.32 13.68
CA GLU A 280 -19.37 -15.73 15.00
C GLU A 280 -18.90 -14.28 14.95
N VAL A 281 -19.69 -13.39 15.51
CA VAL A 281 -19.39 -11.94 15.58
C VAL A 281 -18.54 -11.65 16.82
N LYS A 282 -17.33 -11.14 16.60
CA LYS A 282 -16.37 -10.79 17.67
C LYS A 282 -15.73 -9.43 17.39
N PRO A 283 -15.04 -8.84 18.37
CA PRO A 283 -14.21 -7.66 18.12
C PRO A 283 -13.27 -7.92 16.93
N LEU A 284 -13.10 -6.91 16.06
CA LEU A 284 -12.29 -7.02 14.84
C LEU A 284 -10.91 -7.64 15.07
N GLU A 285 -10.25 -7.26 16.18
CA GLU A 285 -8.95 -7.79 16.57
C GLU A 285 -8.99 -9.33 16.76
N THR A 286 -10.00 -9.84 17.48
CA THR A 286 -10.17 -11.27 17.73
C THR A 286 -10.52 -12.02 16.46
N THR A 287 -11.36 -11.44 15.58
CA THR A 287 -11.73 -12.02 14.28
C THR A 287 -10.50 -12.14 13.36
N LEU A 288 -9.68 -11.08 13.27
CA LEU A 288 -8.44 -11.13 12.49
C LEU A 288 -7.43 -12.13 13.06
N MET A 289 -7.28 -12.17 14.40
CA MET A 289 -6.43 -13.15 15.08
C MET A 289 -6.87 -14.58 14.80
N SER A 290 -8.19 -14.85 14.83
CA SER A 290 -8.74 -16.17 14.55
C SER A 290 -8.42 -16.61 13.11
N LEU A 291 -8.46 -15.68 12.15
CA LEU A 291 -8.13 -15.97 10.77
C LEU A 291 -6.61 -16.16 10.58
N PHE A 292 -5.79 -15.33 11.21
CA PHE A 292 -4.33 -15.36 11.09
C PHE A 292 -3.72 -16.58 11.79
N LYS A 293 -4.24 -16.96 12.98
CA LYS A 293 -3.88 -18.21 13.67
C LYS A 293 -4.58 -19.44 13.12
N ARG A 294 -5.33 -19.26 12.03
CA ARG A 294 -5.97 -20.36 11.31
C ARG A 294 -6.92 -21.21 12.16
N THR A 295 -7.47 -20.63 13.25
CA THR A 295 -8.51 -21.28 14.03
C THR A 295 -9.85 -21.27 13.30
N VAL A 296 -10.08 -20.25 12.48
CA VAL A 296 -11.20 -20.14 11.54
C VAL A 296 -10.68 -20.25 10.11
N LEU A 297 -11.36 -20.96 9.24
CA LEU A 297 -11.00 -21.22 7.82
C LEU A 297 -9.54 -21.68 7.64
N PRO A 298 -9.08 -22.74 8.31
CA PRO A 298 -7.66 -23.13 8.38
C PRO A 298 -7.03 -23.48 7.03
N LYS A 299 -7.83 -23.77 6.00
CA LYS A 299 -7.34 -24.13 4.67
C LYS A 299 -7.34 -22.96 3.67
N SER A 300 -7.85 -21.78 4.06
CA SER A 300 -7.82 -20.59 3.21
C SER A 300 -6.42 -20.04 3.08
N SER A 301 -6.11 -19.34 1.99
CA SER A 301 -4.84 -18.65 1.80
C SER A 301 -4.95 -17.17 2.20
N LEU A 302 -3.84 -16.61 2.66
CA LEU A 302 -3.74 -15.21 3.09
C LEU A 302 -2.62 -14.49 2.35
N LEU A 303 -2.90 -13.27 1.89
CA LEU A 303 -1.89 -12.30 1.43
C LEU A 303 -2.05 -11.03 2.27
N ILE A 304 -1.03 -10.66 3.01
CA ILE A 304 -1.04 -9.47 3.88
C ILE A 304 0.00 -8.49 3.35
N THR A 305 -0.40 -7.29 2.98
CA THR A 305 0.56 -6.24 2.64
C THR A 305 0.81 -5.35 3.85
N THR A 306 2.06 -5.03 4.11
CA THR A 306 2.44 -4.21 5.26
C THR A 306 3.74 -3.45 5.05
N ARG A 307 4.03 -2.50 5.95
CA ARG A 307 5.32 -1.81 6.03
C ARG A 307 6.29 -2.58 6.94
N PRO A 308 7.62 -2.45 6.74
CA PRO A 308 8.62 -3.11 7.61
C PRO A 308 8.42 -2.83 9.09
N MET A 309 8.14 -1.57 9.44
CA MET A 309 7.95 -1.16 10.84
C MET A 309 6.70 -1.77 11.49
N ALA A 310 5.68 -2.12 10.70
CA ALA A 310 4.45 -2.71 11.21
C ALA A 310 4.52 -4.24 11.34
N LEU A 311 5.61 -4.88 10.92
CA LEU A 311 5.84 -6.31 11.13
C LEU A 311 5.82 -6.68 12.62
N GLN A 312 6.32 -5.80 13.48
CA GLN A 312 6.26 -5.99 14.93
C GLN A 312 4.82 -6.10 15.46
N ASN A 313 3.87 -5.44 14.77
CA ASN A 313 2.46 -5.48 15.13
C ASN A 313 1.76 -6.79 14.71
N LEU A 314 2.28 -7.47 13.69
CA LEU A 314 1.84 -8.82 13.33
C LEU A 314 2.25 -9.84 14.39
N GLY A 315 3.37 -9.58 15.11
CA GLY A 315 3.85 -10.38 16.20
C GLY A 315 4.00 -11.86 15.83
N GLN A 316 3.79 -12.73 16.82
CA GLN A 316 3.77 -14.19 16.64
C GLN A 316 2.38 -14.73 16.27
N CYS A 317 1.61 -13.93 15.49
CA CYS A 317 0.21 -14.25 15.19
C CYS A 317 0.04 -15.07 13.92
N LEU A 318 1.08 -15.16 13.12
CA LEU A 318 1.08 -15.94 11.89
C LEU A 318 1.73 -17.30 12.13
N GLU A 319 1.28 -18.31 11.41
CA GLU A 319 1.86 -19.64 11.41
C GLU A 319 2.19 -20.05 9.98
N GLY A 320 3.45 -20.47 9.74
CA GLY A 320 3.90 -20.90 8.42
C GLY A 320 3.91 -19.78 7.39
N GLU A 321 4.21 -18.57 7.83
CA GLU A 321 4.25 -17.39 6.98
C GLU A 321 5.48 -17.35 6.09
N TYR A 322 5.26 -16.80 4.91
CA TYR A 322 6.27 -16.56 3.90
C TYR A 322 6.42 -15.07 3.67
N TYR A 323 7.61 -14.54 3.89
CA TYR A 323 7.88 -13.13 3.68
C TYR A 323 8.43 -12.86 2.28
N ALA A 324 7.80 -11.91 1.59
CA ALA A 324 8.23 -11.38 0.31
C ALA A 324 8.42 -9.86 0.44
N GLU A 325 9.59 -9.35 0.08
CA GLU A 325 9.91 -7.93 0.18
C GLU A 325 9.93 -7.28 -1.20
N ILE A 326 9.16 -6.22 -1.39
CA ILE A 326 9.20 -5.39 -2.60
C ILE A 326 10.42 -4.49 -2.53
N LEU A 327 11.33 -4.66 -3.47
CA LEU A 327 12.57 -3.89 -3.57
C LEU A 327 12.44 -2.66 -4.49
N GLY A 328 11.32 -2.53 -5.20
CA GLY A 328 11.06 -1.46 -6.16
C GLY A 328 11.43 -1.86 -7.58
N PHE A 329 11.77 -0.88 -8.41
CA PHE A 329 12.15 -1.10 -9.80
C PHE A 329 13.63 -1.39 -9.96
N SER A 330 13.96 -2.48 -10.64
CA SER A 330 15.30 -2.72 -11.19
C SER A 330 15.64 -1.70 -12.30
N ALA A 331 16.85 -1.71 -12.81
CA ALA A 331 17.25 -0.85 -13.92
C ALA A 331 16.39 -1.07 -15.18
N ALA A 332 16.07 -2.33 -15.48
CA ALA A 332 15.24 -2.69 -16.63
C ALA A 332 13.77 -2.26 -16.43
N GLU A 333 13.23 -2.46 -15.23
CA GLU A 333 11.86 -2.08 -14.90
C GLU A 333 11.66 -0.56 -14.86
N ARG A 334 12.69 0.22 -14.48
CA ARG A 334 12.67 1.69 -14.60
C ARG A 334 12.55 2.14 -16.06
N ASP A 335 13.36 1.55 -16.93
CA ASP A 335 13.33 1.82 -18.37
C ASP A 335 11.95 1.48 -18.95
N GLU A 336 11.45 0.29 -18.69
CA GLU A 336 10.12 -0.16 -19.10
C GLU A 336 9.02 0.79 -18.58
N TYR A 337 9.12 1.25 -17.32
CA TYR A 337 8.14 2.15 -16.74
C TYR A 337 8.08 3.49 -17.49
N PHE A 338 9.24 4.08 -17.82
CA PHE A 338 9.29 5.33 -18.58
C PHE A 338 8.65 5.15 -19.97
N HIS A 339 8.94 4.06 -20.67
CA HIS A 339 8.35 3.78 -21.99
C HIS A 339 6.84 3.53 -21.91
N ARG A 340 6.35 2.89 -20.86
CA ARG A 340 4.91 2.73 -20.64
C ARG A 340 4.21 4.05 -20.28
N TYR A 341 4.89 4.92 -19.52
CA TYR A 341 4.32 6.19 -19.10
C TYR A 341 4.16 7.18 -20.26
N PHE A 342 5.19 7.35 -21.10
CA PHE A 342 5.21 8.39 -22.12
C PHE A 342 4.50 7.99 -23.43
N GLU A 343 4.13 6.75 -23.63
CA GLU A 343 3.52 6.21 -24.87
C GLU A 343 4.25 6.60 -26.18
N ASN A 344 5.27 7.43 -26.09
CA ASN A 344 6.09 7.91 -27.21
C ASN A 344 7.56 7.64 -26.91
N ASP A 345 8.16 6.72 -27.66
CA ASP A 345 9.52 6.23 -27.43
C ASP A 345 10.56 7.36 -27.38
N ASN A 346 10.47 8.37 -28.24
CA ASN A 346 11.43 9.48 -28.22
C ASN A 346 11.32 10.32 -26.94
N LYS A 347 10.11 10.52 -26.41
CA LYS A 347 9.93 11.24 -25.15
C LYS A 347 10.37 10.37 -23.97
N ALA A 348 10.07 9.10 -24.02
CA ALA A 348 10.51 8.13 -23.01
C ALA A 348 12.03 8.08 -22.93
N ASP A 349 12.70 7.93 -24.07
CA ASP A 349 14.16 7.93 -24.17
C ASP A 349 14.76 9.23 -23.61
N MET A 350 14.23 10.39 -24.02
CA MET A 350 14.72 11.68 -23.52
C MET A 350 14.56 11.80 -21.99
N ALA A 351 13.38 11.45 -21.47
CA ALA A 351 13.11 11.50 -20.04
C ALA A 351 13.98 10.51 -19.26
N PHE A 352 14.13 9.30 -19.78
CA PHE A 352 14.95 8.27 -19.15
C PHE A 352 16.44 8.64 -19.17
N TRP A 353 16.98 9.07 -20.30
CA TRP A 353 18.36 9.55 -20.42
C TRP A 353 18.64 10.72 -19.50
N PHE A 354 17.74 11.68 -19.44
CA PHE A 354 17.84 12.81 -18.54
C PHE A 354 17.90 12.35 -17.08
N THR A 355 16.97 11.46 -16.68
CA THR A 355 16.90 10.90 -15.34
C THR A 355 18.15 10.09 -15.01
N ARG A 356 18.65 9.28 -15.94
CA ARG A 356 19.87 8.47 -15.80
C ARG A 356 21.12 9.35 -15.65
N GLY A 357 21.15 10.52 -16.27
CA GLY A 357 22.24 11.50 -16.15
C GLY A 357 22.32 12.14 -14.76
N ASN A 358 21.28 12.04 -13.93
CA ASN A 358 21.26 12.49 -12.56
C ASN A 358 21.19 11.26 -11.63
N GLU A 359 22.35 10.89 -11.05
CA GLU A 359 22.49 9.68 -10.22
C GLU A 359 21.46 9.62 -9.08
N ILE A 360 21.17 10.76 -8.44
CA ILE A 360 20.22 10.84 -7.34
C ILE A 360 18.78 10.62 -7.84
N LEU A 361 18.42 11.29 -8.92
CA LEU A 361 17.11 11.16 -9.52
C LEU A 361 16.86 9.73 -10.02
N TYR A 362 17.84 9.16 -10.68
CA TYR A 362 17.81 7.78 -11.16
C TYR A 362 17.68 6.77 -10.00
N SER A 363 18.35 7.04 -8.87
CA SER A 363 18.24 6.22 -7.66
C SER A 363 16.87 6.36 -7.00
N LEU A 364 16.29 7.56 -6.95
CA LEU A 364 14.92 7.77 -6.45
C LEU A 364 13.88 7.00 -7.27
N CYS A 365 14.11 6.83 -8.57
CA CYS A 365 13.22 6.07 -9.46
C CYS A 365 13.20 4.56 -9.18
N ILE A 366 14.00 4.03 -8.24
CA ILE A 366 13.79 2.69 -7.67
C ILE A 366 12.41 2.59 -7.02
N ILE A 367 11.92 3.70 -6.46
CA ILE A 367 10.63 3.79 -5.79
C ILE A 367 9.56 4.14 -6.83
N PRO A 368 8.57 3.26 -7.09
CA PRO A 368 7.57 3.46 -8.16
C PRO A 368 6.83 4.79 -8.11
N VAL A 369 6.42 5.25 -6.92
CA VAL A 369 5.75 6.56 -6.79
C VAL A 369 6.68 7.72 -7.15
N MET A 370 7.99 7.57 -6.95
CA MET A 370 8.97 8.58 -7.35
C MET A 370 9.19 8.55 -8.87
N SER A 371 9.26 7.37 -9.49
CA SER A 371 9.28 7.23 -10.95
C SER A 371 8.09 7.93 -11.58
N TRP A 372 6.90 7.68 -11.07
CA TRP A 372 5.69 8.37 -11.51
C TRP A 372 5.79 9.89 -11.35
N THR A 373 6.24 10.37 -10.18
CA THR A 373 6.40 11.81 -9.90
C THR A 373 7.42 12.44 -10.87
N VAL A 374 8.54 11.77 -11.09
CA VAL A 374 9.59 12.23 -12.03
C VAL A 374 9.04 12.28 -13.44
N CYS A 375 8.39 11.23 -13.92
CA CYS A 375 7.79 11.21 -15.27
C CYS A 375 6.77 12.33 -15.44
N THR A 376 5.90 12.56 -14.45
CA THR A 376 4.89 13.62 -14.44
C THR A 376 5.53 15.02 -14.57
N ILE A 377 6.59 15.27 -13.82
CA ILE A 377 7.30 16.54 -13.86
C ILE A 377 8.02 16.70 -15.21
N LEU A 378 8.73 15.65 -15.65
CA LEU A 378 9.45 15.68 -16.91
C LEU A 378 8.54 15.86 -18.11
N GLU A 379 7.37 15.23 -18.13
CA GLU A 379 6.39 15.39 -19.20
C GLU A 379 6.06 16.87 -19.41
N GLN A 380 5.86 17.61 -18.33
CA GLN A 380 5.54 19.04 -18.41
C GLN A 380 6.74 19.91 -18.76
N GLU A 381 7.92 19.60 -18.21
CA GLU A 381 9.13 20.36 -18.47
C GLU A 381 9.67 20.12 -19.90
N LEU A 382 9.51 18.92 -20.44
CA LEU A 382 9.77 18.64 -21.86
C LEU A 382 8.88 19.46 -22.79
N TYR A 383 7.67 19.82 -22.35
CA TYR A 383 6.82 20.77 -23.08
C TYR A 383 7.31 22.23 -22.98
N LYS A 384 7.92 22.63 -21.85
CA LYS A 384 8.27 24.02 -21.56
C LYS A 384 9.73 24.41 -21.82
N LYS A 385 10.63 23.45 -22.14
CA LYS A 385 12.08 23.64 -22.32
C LYS A 385 12.82 24.26 -21.11
N ASN A 386 12.37 24.05 -19.87
CA ASN A 386 12.99 24.60 -18.67
C ASN A 386 13.97 23.62 -17.99
N ASN A 387 15.10 24.15 -17.49
CA ASN A 387 16.18 23.41 -16.79
C ASN A 387 15.93 23.23 -15.29
N LEU A 388 14.71 22.88 -14.86
CA LEU A 388 14.34 22.84 -13.42
C LEU A 388 14.96 21.69 -12.60
N LEU A 389 15.63 20.74 -13.25
CA LEU A 389 16.12 19.53 -12.57
C LEU A 389 17.47 19.65 -11.87
N GLU A 390 18.13 20.77 -11.98
CA GLU A 390 19.37 21.01 -11.21
C GLU A 390 19.16 21.12 -9.69
N CYS A 391 17.91 21.29 -9.24
CA CYS A 391 17.55 21.51 -7.84
C CYS A 391 16.97 20.31 -7.10
N SER A 392 16.61 19.22 -7.79
CA SER A 392 15.84 18.12 -7.17
C SER A 392 16.73 17.01 -6.61
N LYS A 393 17.19 17.15 -5.37
CA LYS A 393 18.11 16.18 -4.78
C LYS A 393 17.49 15.27 -3.71
N ALA A 394 16.29 15.55 -3.19
CA ALA A 394 15.70 14.81 -2.08
C ALA A 394 14.20 14.56 -2.28
N THR A 395 13.64 13.61 -1.54
CA THR A 395 12.21 13.22 -1.63
C THR A 395 11.28 14.39 -1.32
N THR A 396 11.66 15.23 -0.37
CA THR A 396 10.92 16.45 0.02
C THR A 396 10.82 17.43 -1.14
N TRP A 397 11.90 17.63 -1.90
CA TRP A 397 11.92 18.47 -3.09
C TRP A 397 10.93 17.98 -4.14
N MET A 398 10.93 16.68 -4.43
CA MET A 398 10.01 16.10 -5.42
C MET A 398 8.55 16.25 -4.99
N SER A 399 8.27 16.07 -3.70
CA SER A 399 6.91 16.28 -3.15
C SER A 399 6.48 17.74 -3.28
N MET A 400 7.36 18.69 -2.99
CA MET A 400 7.10 20.13 -3.12
C MET A 400 6.89 20.53 -4.57
N PHE A 401 7.71 20.04 -5.49
CA PHE A 401 7.53 20.28 -6.93
C PHE A 401 6.20 19.74 -7.42
N TYR A 402 5.85 18.52 -7.01
CA TYR A 402 4.58 17.90 -7.37
C TYR A 402 3.40 18.76 -6.91
N ILE A 403 3.39 19.23 -5.66
CA ILE A 403 2.34 20.11 -5.14
C ILE A 403 2.31 21.43 -5.89
N SER A 404 3.45 22.07 -6.08
CA SER A 404 3.56 23.32 -6.84
C SER A 404 3.01 23.15 -8.27
N TRP A 405 3.28 22.02 -8.89
CA TRP A 405 2.75 21.71 -10.21
C TRP A 405 1.22 21.51 -10.19
N LEU A 406 0.68 20.69 -9.27
CA LEU A 406 -0.77 20.54 -9.12
C LEU A 406 -1.48 21.88 -8.96
N MET A 407 -0.87 22.81 -8.24
CA MET A 407 -1.39 24.15 -8.02
C MET A 407 -1.35 25.01 -9.28
N LYS A 408 -0.26 24.96 -10.04
CA LYS A 408 -0.09 25.73 -11.30
C LYS A 408 -1.04 25.28 -12.41
N CYS A 409 -1.45 24.03 -12.45
CA CYS A 409 -2.36 23.50 -13.45
C CYS A 409 -3.76 24.16 -13.44
N ARG A 410 -4.13 24.91 -12.40
CA ARG A 410 -5.47 25.52 -12.25
C ARG A 410 -5.59 27.01 -12.57
N GLY A 411 -4.52 27.71 -12.93
CA GLY A 411 -4.58 29.13 -13.31
C GLY A 411 -4.57 30.10 -12.13
N SER A 412 -4.18 31.35 -12.40
CA SER A 412 -3.73 32.34 -11.42
C SER A 412 -4.80 33.01 -10.54
N ASN A 413 -6.08 32.76 -10.73
CA ASN A 413 -7.14 33.58 -10.07
C ASN A 413 -7.58 33.08 -8.68
N ALA A 414 -6.99 32.00 -8.13
CA ALA A 414 -7.45 31.36 -6.88
C ALA A 414 -6.34 31.18 -5.84
N TRP A 415 -5.24 31.93 -5.88
CA TRP A 415 -4.06 31.69 -5.03
C TRP A 415 -4.32 31.85 -3.53
N GLN A 416 -5.13 32.80 -3.11
CA GLN A 416 -5.42 32.99 -1.67
C GLN A 416 -6.30 31.87 -1.12
N ASP A 417 -7.33 31.48 -1.86
CA ASP A 417 -8.21 30.37 -1.48
C ASP A 417 -7.43 29.05 -1.40
N LEU A 418 -6.48 28.88 -2.30
CA LEU A 418 -5.63 27.70 -2.38
C LEU A 418 -4.64 27.60 -1.21
N GLN A 419 -4.08 28.72 -0.77
CA GLN A 419 -3.23 28.78 0.44
C GLN A 419 -4.00 28.37 1.70
N GLN A 420 -5.20 28.92 1.88
CA GLN A 420 -6.05 28.55 3.03
C GLN A 420 -6.46 27.08 2.95
N PHE A 421 -6.79 26.60 1.75
CA PHE A 421 -7.08 25.19 1.53
C PHE A 421 -5.90 24.28 1.94
N LEU A 422 -4.67 24.64 1.53
CA LEU A 422 -3.47 23.88 1.91
C LEU A 422 -3.22 23.86 3.42
N LEU A 423 -3.40 24.99 4.10
CA LEU A 423 -3.27 25.06 5.57
C LEU A 423 -4.26 24.14 6.28
N LYS A 424 -5.51 24.12 5.83
CA LYS A 424 -6.55 23.22 6.33
C LYS A 424 -6.22 21.75 6.02
N LEU A 425 -5.70 21.48 4.82
CA LEU A 425 -5.28 20.13 4.42
C LEU A 425 -4.09 19.65 5.27
N CYS A 426 -3.14 20.52 5.58
CA CYS A 426 -2.03 20.22 6.48
C CYS A 426 -2.51 19.89 7.90
N SER A 427 -3.48 20.65 8.41
CA SER A 427 -4.10 20.39 9.73
C SER A 427 -4.82 19.04 9.76
N LEU A 428 -5.62 18.73 8.74
CA LEU A 428 -6.27 17.43 8.60
C LEU A 428 -5.24 16.28 8.54
N ALA A 429 -4.14 16.49 7.81
CA ALA A 429 -3.08 15.50 7.68
C ALA A 429 -2.39 15.23 9.02
N ALA A 430 -2.03 16.30 9.75
CA ALA A 430 -1.38 16.19 11.06
C ALA A 430 -2.28 15.50 12.09
N ASP A 431 -3.56 15.87 12.17
CA ASP A 431 -4.53 15.20 13.03
C ASP A 431 -4.65 13.70 12.70
N GLY A 432 -4.69 13.38 11.40
CA GLY A 432 -4.72 11.99 10.91
C GLY A 432 -3.49 11.19 11.34
N ILE A 433 -2.29 11.75 11.22
CA ILE A 433 -1.05 11.07 11.64
C ILE A 433 -1.03 10.83 13.15
N TRP A 434 -1.45 11.81 13.96
CA TRP A 434 -1.54 11.64 15.40
C TRP A 434 -2.54 10.56 15.84
N LYS A 435 -3.69 10.50 15.19
CA LYS A 435 -4.77 9.56 15.48
C LYS A 435 -4.62 8.21 14.74
N HIS A 436 -3.54 7.98 14.02
CA HIS A 436 -3.35 6.83 13.09
C HIS A 436 -4.51 6.68 12.10
N LYS A 437 -5.04 7.81 11.64
CA LYS A 437 -6.21 7.88 10.79
C LYS A 437 -5.79 8.17 9.35
N VAL A 438 -6.25 7.33 8.44
CA VAL A 438 -5.99 7.43 6.99
C VAL A 438 -7.28 7.59 6.17
N LEU A 439 -8.44 7.42 6.82
CA LEU A 439 -9.76 7.67 6.25
C LEU A 439 -10.47 8.75 7.05
N PHE A 440 -11.01 9.73 6.36
CA PHE A 440 -11.71 10.87 6.93
C PHE A 440 -13.17 10.82 6.47
N GLU A 441 -14.10 10.98 7.38
CA GLU A 441 -15.53 11.08 7.05
C GLU A 441 -15.84 12.45 6.42
N GLU A 442 -16.86 12.51 5.59
CA GLU A 442 -17.30 13.76 4.94
C GLU A 442 -17.55 14.90 5.95
N LYS A 443 -18.03 14.54 7.15
CA LYS A 443 -18.21 15.48 8.24
C LYS A 443 -16.89 16.14 8.66
N GLU A 444 -15.83 15.37 8.82
CA GLU A 444 -14.51 15.89 9.22
C GLU A 444 -13.91 16.79 8.15
N ILE A 445 -14.10 16.44 6.88
CA ILE A 445 -13.68 17.27 5.75
C ILE A 445 -14.39 18.64 5.81
N LYS A 446 -15.70 18.64 6.07
CA LYS A 446 -16.51 19.86 6.22
C LYS A 446 -16.16 20.65 7.49
N ASP A 447 -15.95 19.98 8.61
CA ASP A 447 -15.56 20.59 9.88
C ASP A 447 -14.19 21.29 9.76
N CYS A 448 -13.27 20.74 8.95
CA CYS A 448 -12.01 21.40 8.59
C CYS A 448 -12.19 22.53 7.55
N GLY A 449 -13.39 22.75 7.02
CA GLY A 449 -13.66 23.75 5.98
C GLY A 449 -13.01 23.43 4.64
N LEU A 450 -12.84 22.14 4.32
CA LEU A 450 -12.34 21.62 3.05
C LEU A 450 -13.51 21.29 2.11
N ASP A 451 -14.32 22.29 1.78
CA ASP A 451 -15.58 22.17 1.06
C ASP A 451 -15.47 22.46 -0.45
N GLN A 452 -14.26 22.50 -0.98
CA GLN A 452 -13.99 22.73 -2.41
C GLN A 452 -13.73 21.38 -3.14
N PRO A 453 -14.75 20.75 -3.76
CA PRO A 453 -14.63 19.38 -4.32
C PRO A 453 -13.53 19.25 -5.37
N ASP A 454 -13.35 20.31 -6.13
CA ASP A 454 -12.36 20.35 -7.18
C ASP A 454 -10.92 20.36 -6.66
N LEU A 455 -10.62 21.03 -5.57
CA LEU A 455 -9.31 21.02 -4.92
C LEU A 455 -9.12 19.74 -4.12
N LEU A 456 -10.18 19.29 -3.47
CA LEU A 456 -10.19 18.06 -2.70
C LEU A 456 -9.76 16.87 -3.57
N SER A 457 -10.30 16.79 -4.80
CA SER A 457 -10.01 15.70 -5.74
C SER A 457 -8.55 15.63 -6.21
N LEU A 458 -7.77 16.69 -6.02
CA LEU A 458 -6.34 16.69 -6.35
C LEU A 458 -5.52 15.92 -5.31
N PHE A 459 -5.93 15.98 -4.05
CA PHE A 459 -5.15 15.46 -2.93
C PHE A 459 -5.81 14.28 -2.22
N LEU A 460 -7.13 14.18 -2.31
CA LEU A 460 -7.92 13.14 -1.66
C LEU A 460 -8.70 12.31 -2.67
N ASN A 461 -8.72 11.00 -2.43
CA ASN A 461 -9.58 10.06 -3.12
C ASN A 461 -10.88 9.89 -2.33
N GLU A 462 -12.00 10.12 -3.01
CA GLU A 462 -13.33 9.85 -2.47
C GLU A 462 -13.67 8.37 -2.66
N LYS A 463 -14.16 7.73 -1.60
CA LYS A 463 -14.69 6.36 -1.63
C LYS A 463 -16.07 6.34 -1.00
N ILE A 464 -17.00 5.67 -1.63
CA ILE A 464 -18.33 5.45 -1.07
C ILE A 464 -18.27 4.19 -0.20
N LEU A 465 -18.34 4.37 1.12
CA LEU A 465 -18.52 3.25 2.04
C LEU A 465 -20.02 3.01 2.24
N LYS A 466 -20.44 1.81 1.88
CA LYS A 466 -21.79 1.33 2.21
C LYS A 466 -21.83 0.99 3.70
N LYS A 467 -22.33 1.91 4.52
CA LYS A 467 -22.61 1.70 5.95
C LYS A 467 -24.06 1.25 6.11
N GLY A 468 -24.36 -0.03 5.86
CA GLY A 468 -25.74 -0.53 6.01
C GLY A 468 -26.74 0.21 5.11
N ILE A 469 -27.72 0.91 5.71
CA ILE A 469 -28.72 1.72 5.00
C ILE A 469 -28.18 3.12 4.65
N ASP A 470 -27.16 3.62 5.40
CA ASP A 470 -26.54 4.92 5.15
C ASP A 470 -25.30 4.80 4.27
N HIS A 471 -25.31 5.53 3.16
CA HIS A 471 -24.15 5.75 2.30
C HIS A 471 -23.40 6.99 2.80
N GLY A 472 -22.18 6.84 3.25
CA GLY A 472 -21.30 7.94 3.63
C GLY A 472 -20.07 8.00 2.72
N ASN A 473 -19.74 9.20 2.23
CA ASN A 473 -18.50 9.42 1.53
C ASN A 473 -17.35 9.45 2.55
N VAL A 474 -16.28 8.74 2.24
CA VAL A 474 -15.01 8.81 2.99
C VAL A 474 -13.90 9.22 2.06
N TYR A 475 -12.95 9.94 2.62
CA TYR A 475 -11.82 10.51 1.89
C TYR A 475 -10.52 9.94 2.43
N SER A 476 -9.56 9.68 1.54
CA SER A 476 -8.20 9.30 1.91
C SER A 476 -7.22 10.09 1.07
N PHE A 477 -6.07 10.45 1.62
CA PHE A 477 -5.01 11.02 0.79
C PHE A 477 -4.69 10.09 -0.38
N THR A 478 -4.45 10.68 -1.56
CA THR A 478 -4.11 9.93 -2.78
C THR A 478 -2.92 9.02 -2.55
N HIS A 479 -1.94 9.48 -1.75
CA HIS A 479 -0.82 8.68 -1.26
C HIS A 479 -0.53 9.00 0.20
N LEU A 480 -0.17 7.98 0.99
CA LEU A 480 0.21 8.16 2.40
C LEU A 480 1.43 9.08 2.57
N HIS A 481 2.35 9.09 1.61
CA HIS A 481 3.44 10.05 1.60
C HIS A 481 2.98 11.50 1.58
N LEU A 482 1.91 11.81 0.82
CA LEU A 482 1.37 13.16 0.79
C LEU A 482 0.73 13.52 2.14
N GLN A 483 0.06 12.58 2.79
CA GLN A 483 -0.45 12.82 4.14
C GLN A 483 0.70 13.15 5.10
N GLU A 484 1.78 12.36 5.08
CA GLU A 484 2.94 12.60 5.93
C GLU A 484 3.68 13.88 5.57
N PHE A 485 3.76 14.21 4.28
CA PHE A 485 4.34 15.47 3.81
C PHE A 485 3.51 16.68 4.26
N PHE A 486 2.19 16.65 4.10
CA PHE A 486 1.32 17.73 4.57
C PHE A 486 1.32 17.84 6.09
N ALA A 487 1.39 16.71 6.81
CA ALA A 487 1.55 16.70 8.25
C ALA A 487 2.87 17.38 8.68
N ALA A 488 3.98 17.13 7.98
CA ALA A 488 5.24 17.82 8.23
C ALA A 488 5.12 19.32 7.93
N MET A 489 4.47 19.69 6.82
CA MET A 489 4.21 21.11 6.49
C MET A 489 3.43 21.82 7.59
N PHE A 490 2.46 21.16 8.23
CA PHE A 490 1.68 21.75 9.34
C PHE A 490 2.56 22.35 10.43
N TYR A 491 3.64 21.67 10.81
CA TYR A 491 4.52 22.09 11.89
C TYR A 491 5.48 23.23 11.52
N VAL A 492 5.78 23.40 10.23
CA VAL A 492 6.76 24.39 9.77
C VAL A 492 6.15 25.62 9.12
N LEU A 493 4.86 25.58 8.73
CA LEU A 493 4.21 26.73 8.12
C LEU A 493 3.86 27.81 9.14
N GLU A 494 4.12 29.08 8.76
CA GLU A 494 3.71 30.24 9.55
C GLU A 494 2.21 30.54 9.35
N ASP A 495 1.49 30.73 10.44
CA ASP A 495 0.13 31.24 10.40
C ASP A 495 0.15 32.77 10.22
N LYS A 496 -0.68 33.26 9.32
CA LYS A 496 -0.83 34.70 9.09
C LYS A 496 -1.73 35.39 10.14
N GLU A 497 -2.49 34.61 10.91
CA GLU A 497 -3.40 35.11 11.94
C GLU A 497 -3.15 34.35 13.24
N GLU A 498 -2.93 35.07 14.35
CA GLU A 498 -3.04 34.52 15.70
C GLU A 498 -4.51 34.12 15.92
N THR A 499 -4.88 32.93 15.46
CA THR A 499 -6.20 32.38 15.73
C THR A 499 -6.32 32.11 17.22
N VAL A 500 -7.41 32.61 17.80
CA VAL A 500 -7.87 32.36 19.18
C VAL A 500 -7.58 30.88 19.53
N HIS A 501 -6.89 30.67 20.63
CA HIS A 501 -6.58 29.37 21.18
C HIS A 501 -7.86 28.53 21.34
N ASP A 502 -8.11 27.63 20.42
CA ASP A 502 -9.04 26.54 20.62
C ASP A 502 -8.30 25.48 21.45
N PRO A 503 -8.75 25.18 22.67
CA PRO A 503 -8.07 24.22 23.56
C PRO A 503 -7.99 22.79 23.00
N GLU A 504 -8.81 22.48 21.99
CA GLU A 504 -8.79 21.16 21.32
C GLU A 504 -7.97 21.15 20.02
N ALA A 505 -7.46 22.32 19.56
CA ALA A 505 -6.63 22.39 18.38
C ALA A 505 -5.27 21.72 18.62
N LEU A 506 -4.84 20.90 17.66
CA LEU A 506 -3.53 20.27 17.69
C LEU A 506 -2.43 21.34 17.79
N ALA A 507 -1.64 21.31 18.85
CA ALA A 507 -0.56 22.27 19.05
C ALA A 507 0.50 22.11 17.95
N LYS A 508 0.88 23.21 17.29
CA LYS A 508 2.00 23.26 16.32
C LYS A 508 3.35 23.21 17.03
N ASP A 509 3.54 22.25 17.92
CA ASP A 509 4.81 22.08 18.62
C ASP A 509 5.65 20.98 17.97
N ILE A 510 6.67 21.40 17.24
CA ILE A 510 7.65 20.52 16.60
C ILE A 510 8.38 19.64 17.61
N ASN A 511 8.65 20.18 18.82
CA ASN A 511 9.36 19.46 19.87
C ASN A 511 8.52 18.30 20.41
N MET A 512 7.20 18.48 20.54
CA MET A 512 6.29 17.41 20.94
C MET A 512 6.30 16.25 19.91
N LEU A 513 6.29 16.56 18.62
CA LEU A 513 6.40 15.55 17.57
C LEU A 513 7.73 14.80 17.65
N LEU A 514 8.85 15.52 17.78
CA LEU A 514 10.20 14.96 17.85
C LEU A 514 10.41 14.11 19.10
N GLU A 515 9.86 14.53 20.24
CA GLU A 515 9.88 13.73 21.47
C GLU A 515 9.06 12.44 21.34
N SER A 516 7.87 12.53 20.75
CA SER A 516 7.03 11.35 20.50
C SER A 516 7.74 10.35 19.59
N TYR A 517 8.36 10.83 18.52
CA TYR A 517 9.20 10.03 17.64
C TYR A 517 10.36 9.36 18.40
N SER A 518 11.05 10.12 19.26
CA SER A 518 12.20 9.60 20.03
C SER A 518 11.79 8.51 21.01
N LYS A 519 10.63 8.68 21.68
CA LYS A 519 10.15 7.79 22.74
C LYS A 519 9.56 6.47 22.19
N SER A 520 8.64 6.54 21.22
CA SER A 520 7.88 5.35 20.83
C SER A 520 7.31 5.38 19.39
N ARG A 521 7.04 6.58 18.85
CA ARG A 521 6.32 6.76 17.58
C ARG A 521 7.25 6.68 16.37
N LYS A 522 7.89 5.51 16.15
CA LYS A 522 8.78 5.29 14.99
C LYS A 522 8.04 5.35 13.64
N ASP A 523 6.75 5.21 13.64
CA ASP A 523 5.86 5.45 12.50
C ASP A 523 5.96 6.87 11.94
N LEU A 524 6.34 7.85 12.77
CA LEU A 524 6.55 9.25 12.36
C LEU A 524 7.86 9.49 11.59
N ASN A 525 8.68 8.46 11.35
CA ASN A 525 9.99 8.60 10.69
C ASN A 525 9.92 9.41 9.39
N LEU A 526 8.96 9.11 8.52
CA LEU A 526 8.84 9.81 7.24
C LEU A 526 8.38 11.26 7.41
N THR A 527 7.46 11.52 8.35
CA THR A 527 7.04 12.90 8.69
C THR A 527 8.24 13.71 9.20
N VAL A 528 9.06 13.12 10.09
CA VAL A 528 10.27 13.78 10.61
C VAL A 528 11.29 14.02 9.48
N ARG A 529 11.47 13.08 8.58
CA ARG A 529 12.34 13.26 7.39
C ARG A 529 11.89 14.44 6.55
N PHE A 530 10.60 14.56 6.27
CA PHE A 530 10.05 15.70 5.54
C PHE A 530 10.27 17.03 6.27
N LEU A 531 10.20 17.08 7.60
CA LEU A 531 10.52 18.28 8.36
C LEU A 531 11.94 18.79 8.05
N PHE A 532 12.93 17.89 8.05
CA PHE A 532 14.30 18.26 7.72
C PHE A 532 14.46 18.78 6.28
N GLY A 533 13.78 18.17 5.34
CA GLY A 533 13.79 18.63 3.95
C GLY A 533 13.10 19.97 3.76
N LEU A 534 11.97 20.21 4.44
CA LEU A 534 11.18 21.44 4.35
C LEU A 534 11.94 22.67 4.86
N VAL A 535 12.86 22.52 5.80
CA VAL A 535 13.66 23.64 6.34
C VAL A 535 14.95 23.89 5.55
N ASN A 536 15.14 23.24 4.40
CA ASN A 536 16.22 23.57 3.46
C ASN A 536 16.04 25.01 2.93
N PRO A 537 17.06 25.88 2.99
CA PRO A 537 16.93 27.30 2.60
C PRO A 537 16.42 27.50 1.17
N LYS A 538 16.91 26.71 0.22
CA LYS A 538 16.48 26.79 -1.19
C LYS A 538 15.02 26.33 -1.37
N LEU A 539 14.59 25.32 -0.59
CA LEU A 539 13.22 24.85 -0.63
C LEU A 539 12.27 25.87 0.01
N ILE A 540 12.69 26.54 1.06
CA ILE A 540 11.94 27.66 1.69
C ILE A 540 11.68 28.76 0.66
N GLU A 541 12.73 29.18 -0.07
CA GLU A 541 12.60 30.17 -1.15
C GLU A 541 11.64 29.68 -2.24
N TYR A 542 11.81 28.46 -2.71
CA TYR A 542 10.94 27.85 -3.72
C TYR A 542 9.48 27.72 -3.26
N ALA A 543 9.23 27.34 -2.00
CA ALA A 543 7.89 27.27 -1.43
C ALA A 543 7.22 28.66 -1.36
N GLY A 544 8.00 29.69 -1.00
CA GLY A 544 7.55 31.07 -0.98
C GLY A 544 7.10 31.57 -2.36
N GLU A 545 7.92 31.31 -3.38
CA GLU A 545 7.62 31.75 -4.76
C GLU A 545 6.60 30.83 -5.46
N GLY A 546 6.72 29.51 -5.26
CA GLY A 546 5.97 28.50 -6.00
C GLY A 546 4.57 28.23 -5.48
N ILE A 547 4.35 28.28 -4.17
CA ILE A 547 3.07 28.03 -3.51
C ILE A 547 2.64 29.14 -2.54
N GLY A 548 3.44 30.19 -2.40
CA GLY A 548 3.12 31.32 -1.56
C GLY A 548 3.10 31.01 -0.05
N CYS A 549 3.61 29.85 0.38
CA CYS A 549 3.67 29.42 1.77
C CYS A 549 4.97 29.92 2.44
N ARG A 550 4.87 30.43 3.66
CA ARG A 550 6.01 30.81 4.47
C ARG A 550 6.35 29.73 5.46
N ILE A 551 7.61 29.29 5.48
CA ILE A 551 8.15 28.30 6.42
C ILE A 551 8.89 29.05 7.52
N SER A 552 8.63 28.67 8.77
CA SER A 552 9.21 29.33 9.95
C SER A 552 10.72 29.09 10.04
N PRO A 553 11.54 30.16 10.14
CA PRO A 553 12.98 30.02 10.35
C PRO A 553 13.35 29.29 11.66
N ARG A 554 12.51 29.41 12.69
CA ARG A 554 12.71 28.78 14.01
C ARG A 554 12.71 27.25 13.93
N ALA A 555 11.92 26.69 13.02
CA ALA A 555 11.85 25.23 12.83
C ALA A 555 13.23 24.62 12.53
N ARG A 556 14.07 25.31 11.76
CA ARG A 556 15.44 24.86 11.44
C ARG A 556 16.32 24.79 12.70
N GLU A 557 16.22 25.77 13.57
CA GLU A 557 17.01 25.83 14.82
C GLU A 557 16.55 24.74 15.81
N ASP A 558 15.24 24.50 15.90
CA ASP A 558 14.67 23.49 16.77
C ASP A 558 15.10 22.08 16.31
N LEU A 559 15.07 21.79 15.02
CA LEU A 559 15.54 20.52 14.46
C LEU A 559 17.04 20.30 14.70
N LEU A 560 17.85 21.33 14.49
CA LEU A 560 19.30 21.25 14.76
C LEU A 560 19.56 21.00 16.24
N ARG A 561 18.91 21.75 17.12
CA ARG A 561 19.03 21.60 18.58
C ARG A 561 18.61 20.20 19.02
N TRP A 562 17.52 19.68 18.48
CA TRP A 562 17.04 18.33 18.79
C TRP A 562 18.06 17.27 18.39
N LEU A 563 18.61 17.31 17.16
CA LEU A 563 19.67 16.37 16.73
C LEU A 563 20.89 16.44 17.63
N GLN A 564 21.38 17.64 17.90
CA GLN A 564 22.56 17.82 18.78
C GLN A 564 22.30 17.33 20.20
N THR A 565 21.09 17.53 20.74
CA THR A 565 20.73 17.08 22.09
C THR A 565 20.61 15.56 22.14
N ARG A 566 20.03 14.95 21.10
CA ARG A 566 19.90 13.49 20.98
C ARG A 566 21.26 12.80 20.99
N HIS A 567 22.28 13.44 20.43
CA HIS A 567 23.60 12.85 20.30
C HIS A 567 24.57 13.29 21.43
N ARG A 568 24.34 14.45 22.07
CA ARG A 568 25.13 14.88 23.24
C ARG A 568 24.92 14.09 24.52
N GLY A 569 23.86 13.27 24.58
CA GLY A 569 23.58 12.33 25.68
C GLY A 569 24.49 11.07 25.67
N LEU A 570 25.27 10.86 24.61
CA LEU A 570 26.32 9.85 24.53
C LEU A 570 27.52 10.37 25.33
N SER A 571 27.97 9.60 26.29
CA SER A 571 28.89 10.04 27.38
C SER A 571 30.30 10.43 26.92
N HIS A 572 30.67 10.29 25.66
CA HIS A 572 31.94 10.65 25.08
C HIS A 572 31.81 11.17 23.63
N PRO A 573 32.50 12.26 23.25
CA PRO A 573 32.50 12.82 21.89
C PRO A 573 33.30 11.98 20.86
N SER A 574 33.51 10.70 21.11
CA SER A 574 34.34 9.79 20.32
C SER A 574 33.61 8.54 19.81
N GLU A 575 32.30 8.53 19.81
CA GLU A 575 31.56 7.35 19.35
C GLU A 575 31.22 7.43 17.85
N ALA A 576 31.36 6.30 17.18
CA ALA A 576 30.96 6.17 15.79
C ALA A 576 29.41 6.08 15.70
N MET A 577 28.84 6.56 14.58
CA MET A 577 27.42 6.37 14.28
C MET A 577 27.12 4.89 14.04
N THR A 578 26.11 4.38 14.70
CA THR A 578 25.69 2.96 14.62
C THR A 578 24.36 2.83 13.88
N VAL A 579 23.83 1.62 13.82
CA VAL A 579 22.51 1.33 13.24
C VAL A 579 21.39 2.18 13.86
N LYS A 580 21.54 2.56 15.13
CA LYS A 580 20.53 3.39 15.84
C LYS A 580 20.44 4.80 15.29
N GLU A 581 21.51 5.29 14.67
CA GLU A 581 21.62 6.61 14.07
C GLU A 581 21.35 6.61 12.56
N LEU A 582 20.96 5.47 11.96
CA LEU A 582 20.71 5.37 10.51
C LEU A 582 19.66 6.40 10.04
N ASP A 583 18.64 6.67 10.86
CA ASP A 583 17.65 7.70 10.59
C ASP A 583 18.28 9.10 10.45
N THR A 584 19.37 9.37 11.19
CA THR A 584 20.06 10.66 11.12
C THR A 584 20.67 10.90 9.73
N PHE A 585 21.23 9.87 9.09
CA PHE A 585 21.71 10.00 7.70
C PHE A 585 20.57 10.39 6.75
N HIS A 586 19.37 9.82 6.96
CA HIS A 586 18.18 10.17 6.17
C HIS A 586 17.78 11.64 6.38
N PHE A 587 17.80 12.12 7.62
CA PHE A 587 17.46 13.50 7.93
C PHE A 587 18.43 14.48 7.30
N LEU A 588 19.73 14.19 7.39
CA LEU A 588 20.79 14.99 6.78
C LEU A 588 20.73 14.99 5.25
N PHE A 589 20.40 13.85 4.66
CA PHE A 589 20.21 13.72 3.22
C PHE A 589 19.02 14.56 2.71
N GLU A 590 17.87 14.52 3.40
CA GLU A 590 16.70 15.34 3.07
C GLU A 590 16.99 16.83 3.25
N MET A 591 17.71 17.22 4.32
CA MET A 591 18.10 18.59 4.59
C MET A 591 19.00 19.16 3.48
N ASN A 592 19.93 18.35 2.97
CA ASN A 592 20.81 18.66 1.83
C ASN A 592 21.44 20.08 1.87
N GLU A 593 21.92 20.48 3.04
CA GLU A 593 22.64 21.75 3.21
C GLU A 593 23.95 21.49 3.94
N LYS A 594 25.10 21.81 3.29
CA LYS A 594 26.42 21.42 3.73
C LYS A 594 26.74 21.89 5.16
N SER A 595 26.44 23.13 5.50
CA SER A 595 26.78 23.71 6.83
C SER A 595 25.98 22.99 7.94
N PHE A 596 24.72 22.68 7.71
CA PHE A 596 23.89 21.94 8.66
C PHE A 596 24.41 20.51 8.84
N VAL A 597 24.67 19.81 7.73
CA VAL A 597 25.18 18.44 7.74
C VAL A 597 26.48 18.34 8.50
N GLN A 598 27.46 19.24 8.23
CA GLN A 598 28.74 19.29 8.93
C GLN A 598 28.56 19.55 10.43
N SER A 599 27.71 20.48 10.84
CA SER A 599 27.49 20.80 12.27
C SER A 599 26.91 19.64 13.08
N VAL A 600 26.22 18.69 12.43
CA VAL A 600 25.74 17.45 13.07
C VAL A 600 26.84 16.38 13.07
N LEU A 601 27.51 16.19 11.92
CA LEU A 601 28.53 15.16 11.78
C LEU A 601 29.78 15.41 12.62
N GLU A 602 30.08 16.67 12.96
CA GLU A 602 31.16 17.05 13.91
C GLU A 602 30.96 16.41 15.30
N CYS A 603 29.77 15.97 15.65
CA CYS A 603 29.51 15.27 16.91
C CYS A 603 30.06 13.83 16.92
N PHE A 604 30.48 13.29 15.79
CA PHE A 604 30.88 11.89 15.62
C PHE A 604 32.29 11.80 15.01
N THR A 605 32.96 10.66 15.24
CA THR A 605 34.29 10.38 14.70
C THR A 605 34.26 9.36 13.56
N GLY A 606 33.20 8.60 13.42
CA GLY A 606 33.16 7.53 12.43
C GLY A 606 31.79 6.90 12.23
N ILE A 607 31.78 5.84 11.44
CA ILE A 607 30.63 5.01 11.15
C ILE A 607 30.95 3.57 11.55
N ASP A 608 30.05 2.92 12.27
CA ASP A 608 30.17 1.54 12.73
C ASP A 608 28.85 0.79 12.56
N LEU A 609 28.70 0.09 11.42
CA LEU A 609 27.51 -0.66 11.07
C LEU A 609 27.80 -2.17 11.05
N HIS A 610 27.05 -2.91 11.83
CA HIS A 610 27.14 -4.35 11.94
C HIS A 610 25.80 -5.01 11.63
N ASP A 611 25.83 -6.10 10.86
CA ASP A 611 24.69 -6.97 10.59
C ASP A 611 23.46 -6.24 10.03
N VAL A 612 23.68 -5.25 9.15
CA VAL A 612 22.64 -4.40 8.57
C VAL A 612 22.45 -4.66 7.10
N LYS A 613 21.20 -4.80 6.70
CA LYS A 613 20.81 -4.76 5.28
C LYS A 613 20.49 -3.33 4.89
N LEU A 614 21.39 -2.71 4.15
CA LEU A 614 21.22 -1.33 3.67
C LEU A 614 20.33 -1.31 2.43
N THR A 615 19.21 -0.62 2.52
CA THR A 615 18.35 -0.33 1.37
C THR A 615 19.07 0.62 0.40
N PRO A 616 18.64 0.73 -0.86
CA PRO A 616 19.21 1.73 -1.78
C PRO A 616 19.18 3.16 -1.24
N TYR A 617 18.12 3.51 -0.52
CA TYR A 617 18.01 4.82 0.10
C TYR A 617 19.01 5.03 1.24
N ASP A 618 19.21 4.01 2.09
CA ASP A 618 20.25 4.05 3.13
C ASP A 618 21.63 4.26 2.52
N GLN A 619 21.93 3.55 1.43
CA GLN A 619 23.19 3.67 0.71
C GLN A 619 23.38 5.09 0.16
N MET A 620 22.33 5.69 -0.43
CA MET A 620 22.40 7.06 -0.95
C MET A 620 22.63 8.08 0.17
N ALA A 621 21.87 7.98 1.26
CA ALA A 621 21.99 8.86 2.41
C ALA A 621 23.38 8.75 3.05
N LEU A 622 23.87 7.52 3.18
CA LEU A 622 25.21 7.24 3.71
C LEU A 622 26.30 7.82 2.81
N CYS A 623 26.24 7.56 1.49
CA CYS A 623 27.20 8.12 0.51
C CYS A 623 27.20 9.64 0.51
N PHE A 624 26.00 10.26 0.61
CA PHE A 624 25.89 11.72 0.70
C PHE A 624 26.58 12.26 1.95
N CYS A 625 26.32 11.68 3.12
CA CYS A 625 26.91 12.11 4.37
C CYS A 625 28.43 11.92 4.38
N ILE A 626 28.93 10.79 3.91
CA ILE A 626 30.38 10.53 3.78
C ILE A 626 31.07 11.60 2.92
N LYS A 627 30.46 11.98 1.79
CA LYS A 627 30.99 13.02 0.89
C LYS A 627 31.04 14.43 1.53
N GLN A 628 30.22 14.69 2.54
CA GLN A 628 30.14 15.98 3.24
C GLN A 628 30.88 15.99 4.57
N TRP A 629 31.46 14.87 4.99
CA TRP A 629 32.08 14.70 6.31
C TRP A 629 33.57 14.94 6.28
N ASP A 630 33.98 16.16 6.60
CA ASP A 630 35.39 16.56 6.55
C ASP A 630 36.24 15.92 7.68
N GLY A 631 35.65 15.47 8.79
CA GLY A 631 36.30 14.88 9.97
C GLY A 631 36.03 13.37 10.16
N LEU A 632 35.80 12.63 9.10
CA LEU A 632 35.53 11.19 9.17
C LEU A 632 36.84 10.41 9.42
N ASP A 633 36.97 9.82 10.62
CA ASP A 633 38.19 9.08 11.02
C ASP A 633 38.13 7.60 10.69
N SER A 634 36.94 6.98 10.82
CA SER A 634 36.82 5.55 10.65
C SER A 634 35.47 5.14 10.04
N VAL A 635 35.48 4.09 9.22
CA VAL A 635 34.30 3.44 8.70
C VAL A 635 34.43 1.93 8.87
N THR A 636 33.52 1.35 9.64
CA THR A 636 33.40 -0.10 9.82
C THR A 636 32.05 -0.57 9.27
N LEU A 637 32.10 -1.52 8.34
CA LEU A 637 30.93 -2.17 7.75
C LEU A 637 31.14 -3.67 7.87
N GLN A 638 30.61 -4.29 8.91
CA GLN A 638 30.77 -5.71 9.18
C GLN A 638 29.47 -6.46 8.98
N SER A 639 29.48 -7.52 8.19
CA SER A 639 28.30 -8.32 7.87
C SER A 639 27.12 -7.49 7.30
N CYS A 640 27.43 -6.36 6.65
CA CYS A 640 26.42 -5.52 6.03
C CYS A 640 26.09 -6.08 4.63
N SER A 641 24.80 -6.22 4.34
CA SER A 641 24.35 -6.57 2.99
C SER A 641 23.89 -5.33 2.24
N PHE A 642 24.28 -5.25 0.97
CA PHE A 642 23.96 -4.15 0.08
C PHE A 642 23.00 -4.62 -1.01
N HIS A 643 22.10 -3.75 -1.43
CA HIS A 643 21.22 -4.07 -2.55
C HIS A 643 22.03 -4.10 -3.85
N PRO A 644 22.05 -5.21 -4.61
CA PRO A 644 22.80 -5.29 -5.85
C PRO A 644 22.20 -4.33 -6.89
N GLN A 645 23.04 -3.47 -7.47
CA GLN A 645 22.67 -2.75 -8.69
C GLN A 645 22.93 -3.71 -9.87
N HIS A 646 21.87 -4.12 -10.55
CA HIS A 646 22.00 -4.93 -11.77
C HIS A 646 22.65 -4.07 -12.86
N HIS A 647 23.95 -4.28 -13.12
CA HIS A 647 24.57 -3.86 -14.35
C HIS A 647 24.18 -4.86 -15.46
N ARG A 648 23.36 -4.43 -16.43
CA ARG A 648 23.42 -5.05 -17.75
C ARG A 648 24.77 -4.72 -18.34
N GLU A 649 25.46 -5.74 -18.88
CA GLU A 649 26.66 -5.56 -19.71
C GLU A 649 26.35 -4.51 -20.76
N GLU A 650 27.06 -3.40 -20.75
CA GLU A 650 26.96 -2.39 -21.81
C GLU A 650 27.45 -2.99 -23.13
N PRO A 651 26.74 -2.76 -24.24
CA PRO A 651 27.38 -2.96 -25.54
C PRO A 651 28.55 -2.00 -25.64
N ALA A 652 29.71 -2.54 -25.95
CA ALA A 652 31.00 -1.86 -26.05
C ALA A 652 30.94 -0.66 -27.01
N THR A 653 30.73 0.54 -26.45
CA THR A 653 31.09 1.80 -27.14
C THR A 653 32.11 2.50 -26.28
N GLY A 654 33.33 2.50 -26.78
CA GLY A 654 34.54 2.93 -26.10
C GLY A 654 34.52 4.35 -25.57
N LEU A 655 34.69 4.48 -24.27
CA LEU A 655 35.39 5.59 -23.60
C LEU A 655 36.05 5.02 -22.34
N PRO A 656 37.34 5.31 -22.08
CA PRO A 656 38.11 4.61 -21.05
C PRO A 656 38.03 5.37 -19.73
N TRP A 657 37.13 4.94 -18.83
CA TRP A 657 37.24 5.25 -17.42
C TRP A 657 37.49 3.93 -16.67
N ARG A 658 38.75 3.45 -16.69
CA ARG A 658 39.17 2.36 -15.82
C ARG A 658 39.54 2.93 -14.44
N CYS A 659 38.76 2.57 -13.44
CA CYS A 659 39.15 2.73 -12.06
C CYS A 659 40.16 1.61 -11.71
N PRO A 660 41.36 1.90 -11.09
CA PRO A 660 42.42 0.89 -10.85
C PRO A 660 42.04 -0.24 -9.89
N TRP A 661 40.85 -0.20 -9.28
CA TRP A 661 40.39 -1.14 -8.26
C TRP A 661 39.31 -2.11 -8.74
N GLN A 662 39.15 -2.27 -10.05
CA GLN A 662 38.02 -2.98 -10.67
C GLN A 662 38.10 -4.51 -10.66
N GLU A 663 39.20 -5.13 -10.24
CA GLU A 663 39.37 -6.58 -10.38
C GLU A 663 39.09 -7.42 -9.12
N GLU A 664 38.88 -6.80 -7.92
CA GLU A 664 38.69 -7.58 -6.68
C GLU A 664 37.48 -7.23 -5.81
N LEU A 665 36.67 -6.23 -6.15
CA LEU A 665 35.53 -5.84 -5.34
C LEU A 665 34.23 -5.87 -6.13
N CYS A 666 33.32 -6.71 -5.67
CA CYS A 666 31.96 -6.89 -6.20
C CYS A 666 31.28 -5.57 -6.57
N SER A 667 30.68 -5.51 -7.75
CA SER A 667 29.96 -4.38 -8.35
C SER A 667 28.89 -3.65 -7.50
N PRO A 668 28.38 -4.17 -6.36
CA PRO A 668 27.37 -3.48 -5.55
C PRO A 668 27.86 -2.28 -4.76
N LEU A 669 29.18 -2.14 -4.52
CA LEU A 669 29.77 -1.11 -3.66
C LEU A 669 30.20 0.16 -4.41
N HIS A 670 29.94 0.27 -5.69
CA HIS A 670 30.46 1.34 -6.51
C HIS A 670 30.17 2.77 -6.00
N PRO A 671 28.95 3.18 -5.58
CA PRO A 671 28.72 4.53 -5.08
C PRO A 671 29.36 4.78 -3.72
N LEU A 672 29.36 3.78 -2.85
CA LEU A 672 29.98 3.85 -1.53
C LEU A 672 31.51 3.86 -1.63
N CYS A 673 32.10 3.05 -2.52
CA CYS A 673 33.53 3.06 -2.80
C CYS A 673 34.00 4.39 -3.39
N GLN A 674 33.20 5.03 -4.25
CA GLN A 674 33.49 6.38 -4.74
C GLN A 674 33.43 7.41 -3.62
N ALA A 675 32.41 7.35 -2.76
CA ALA A 675 32.29 8.24 -1.62
C ALA A 675 33.46 8.09 -0.65
N LEU A 676 33.87 6.86 -0.35
CA LEU A 676 35.03 6.54 0.49
C LEU A 676 36.34 6.94 -0.18
N GLY A 677 36.46 6.83 -1.50
CA GLY A 677 37.61 7.32 -2.26
C GLY A 677 37.76 8.84 -2.19
N HIS A 678 36.69 9.60 -2.12
CA HIS A 678 36.72 11.04 -1.88
C HIS A 678 37.14 11.40 -0.44
N ALA A 679 36.72 10.60 0.54
CA ALA A 679 37.10 10.76 1.95
C ALA A 679 38.52 10.22 2.26
N GLY A 680 39.15 9.50 1.35
CA GLY A 680 40.37 8.70 1.55
C GLY A 680 41.62 9.47 1.98
N SER A 681 41.61 10.80 1.91
CA SER A 681 42.73 11.64 2.46
C SER A 681 42.64 11.88 3.97
N SER A 682 41.47 11.62 4.59
CA SER A 682 41.20 11.84 6.01
C SER A 682 40.93 10.55 6.80
N LEU A 683 40.63 9.41 6.11
CA LEU A 683 40.30 8.15 6.75
C LEU A 683 41.52 7.50 7.44
N GLN A 684 41.45 7.30 8.76
CA GLN A 684 42.45 6.60 9.53
C GLN A 684 42.29 5.07 9.51
N SER A 685 41.07 4.55 9.37
CA SER A 685 40.84 3.13 9.27
C SER A 685 39.60 2.78 8.44
N LEU A 686 39.74 1.77 7.59
CA LEU A 686 38.66 1.16 6.83
C LEU A 686 38.64 -0.35 7.12
N ARG A 687 37.54 -0.88 7.65
CA ARG A 687 37.42 -2.30 7.94
C ARG A 687 36.17 -2.85 7.23
N TYR A 688 36.41 -3.84 6.38
CA TYR A 688 35.35 -4.66 5.76
C TYR A 688 35.36 -6.05 6.40
N GLY A 689 34.21 -6.53 6.83
CA GLY A 689 34.01 -7.93 7.17
C GLY A 689 33.74 -8.74 5.89
N THR A 690 34.05 -10.02 5.91
CA THR A 690 33.71 -10.96 4.84
C THR A 690 32.21 -10.96 4.59
N CYS A 691 31.81 -10.72 3.33
CA CYS A 691 30.45 -10.85 2.86
C CYS A 691 29.92 -12.28 3.01
#